data_4c7c346a2feeca6f86ebdefe201b373e
#
_entry.id   4c7c346a2feeca6f86ebdefe201b373e
#
_cell.length_a   1.000
_cell.length_b   1.000
_cell.length_c   1.000
_cell.angle_alpha   90.00
_cell.angle_beta   90.00
_cell.angle_gamma   90.00
#
_symmetry.space_group_name_H-M   'P 1'
#
loop_
_entity.id
_entity.type
_entity.pdbx_description
1 polymer ?
#
loop_
_entity_poly.entity_id
_entity_poly.type
_entity_poly.pdbx_seq_one_letter_code
_entity_poly.pdbx_strand_id
1 'polypeptide(L)'
;MDYDPTLVNDKIDLATLYFKTNEYKKALAIYNDLINCLTKLPPKIIKQIRVERKLLETPIVGPSIHPQLGSIVDQRAATYEKLDLLEKALKDGQLLLKLDPLGCKGYLRQGKILLLLGRELEAYKVYQAGIYMIEKVKKLSKISPSPSLYQKLCDQYKILNHRLKQKSTKSKSDTSIPAKRIKLQTNRESKIIKTQVSLFEKLPLELISLIFSQLSSKQILNCHLVCREWYNSLTLVPELYERFHCKYKVDLNEFKFGTALMKRIHSNSHSKEIKSLKIFETPTLVHLTKIVDSIISEPGFPIKALDLYDRFLNFQLILNRFSKFNWRLNNFQNLQSLKLGITSSLIHEDLIFRLFKKLKVLQIISYNSELSGKYNDLVPNKDRQFKKFKTESTGLLDSLEVLILVNNQKLVQADIQIQPSLATYNPYPLYLDRNFPNLTNLTIVSFDFVNRLPEFGEFLLKTTQLSQLTLENNYNFAMLDMFQLLKNYNPQFKLKMFTFRNRIVESPLNLNEFTIRDLTQLQYLSSLDLNGNSLTIKGCKRLLQIVNKNDQLKCLYLGESNSLKFPVDSFHRHKQVLRLGDILHIVPNLSQLHLNDLELDNFTMKQFFLDLKLLQYPCQLKVLDLSFCTKLTGLGLLELMDATRYDKNGEKILKLDHLIIDGVEISKETLLLLKNRGYVNTISNNVNLKRWKQFGKTSWII
;
A
#
# COMPACT_ATOMS: atom_id res chain seq x y z
N MET A 1 -13.48 29.08 -15.92
CA MET A 1 -14.84 28.70 -16.42
C MET A 1 -15.82 29.47 -15.55
N ASP A 2 -16.49 30.42 -16.13
CA ASP A 2 -17.49 31.17 -15.41
C ASP A 2 -18.69 30.27 -15.14
N TYR A 3 -19.08 30.16 -13.88
CA TYR A 3 -20.22 29.39 -13.44
C TYR A 3 -21.51 30.20 -13.74
N ASP A 4 -22.32 29.71 -14.67
CA ASP A 4 -23.63 30.30 -14.96
C ASP A 4 -24.74 29.41 -14.36
N PRO A 5 -25.45 29.87 -13.31
CA PRO A 5 -26.53 29.14 -12.68
C PRO A 5 -27.73 28.91 -13.61
N THR A 6 -27.98 29.81 -14.57
CA THR A 6 -29.12 29.71 -15.50
C THR A 6 -28.90 28.57 -16.45
N LEU A 7 -27.71 28.46 -17.04
CA LEU A 7 -27.31 27.38 -17.93
C LEU A 7 -27.39 25.99 -17.26
N VAL A 8 -27.03 25.93 -15.97
CA VAL A 8 -27.13 24.67 -15.20
C VAL A 8 -28.60 24.26 -15.03
N ASN A 9 -29.50 25.19 -14.72
CA ASN A 9 -30.92 24.91 -14.58
C ASN A 9 -31.53 24.51 -15.92
N ASP A 10 -31.24 25.20 -17.01
CA ASP A 10 -31.73 24.88 -18.36
C ASP A 10 -31.29 23.47 -18.79
N LYS A 11 -30.06 23.09 -18.51
CA LYS A 11 -29.57 21.72 -18.75
C LYS A 11 -30.32 20.68 -17.92
N ILE A 12 -30.63 20.97 -16.63
CA ILE A 12 -31.42 20.07 -15.79
C ILE A 12 -32.82 19.90 -16.35
N ASP A 13 -33.44 20.98 -16.74
CA ASP A 13 -34.81 20.96 -17.31
C ASP A 13 -34.86 20.20 -18.64
N LEU A 14 -33.87 20.40 -19.51
CA LEU A 14 -33.73 19.66 -20.78
C LEU A 14 -33.51 18.16 -20.51
N ALA A 15 -32.65 17.78 -19.57
CA ALA A 15 -32.40 16.40 -19.19
C ALA A 15 -33.68 15.75 -18.61
N THR A 16 -34.42 16.51 -17.79
CA THR A 16 -35.70 16.08 -17.23
C THR A 16 -36.79 15.89 -18.34
N LEU A 17 -36.79 16.76 -19.32
CA LEU A 17 -37.66 16.62 -20.49
C LEU A 17 -37.34 15.34 -21.27
N TYR A 18 -36.06 15.11 -21.59
CA TYR A 18 -35.62 13.87 -22.25
C TYR A 18 -35.97 12.61 -21.45
N PHE A 19 -35.86 12.68 -20.11
CA PHE A 19 -36.28 11.57 -19.25
C PHE A 19 -37.80 11.30 -19.35
N LYS A 20 -38.62 12.36 -19.37
CA LYS A 20 -40.11 12.26 -19.52
C LYS A 20 -40.52 11.75 -20.90
N THR A 21 -39.77 12.08 -21.94
CA THR A 21 -40.02 11.62 -23.32
C THR A 21 -39.40 10.25 -23.61
N ASN A 22 -38.89 9.55 -22.59
CA ASN A 22 -38.22 8.23 -22.68
C ASN A 22 -36.90 8.22 -23.47
N GLU A 23 -36.34 9.39 -23.77
CA GLU A 23 -35.04 9.51 -24.42
C GLU A 23 -33.89 9.39 -23.43
N TYR A 24 -33.84 8.28 -22.70
CA TYR A 24 -32.97 8.06 -21.56
C TYR A 24 -31.47 8.22 -21.87
N LYS A 25 -31.02 7.85 -23.09
CA LYS A 25 -29.61 8.01 -23.49
C LYS A 25 -29.21 9.48 -23.60
N LYS A 26 -30.08 10.35 -24.13
CA LYS A 26 -29.82 11.80 -24.21
C LYS A 26 -29.85 12.43 -22.83
N ALA A 27 -30.80 12.07 -21.97
CA ALA A 27 -30.87 12.53 -20.59
C ALA A 27 -29.60 12.14 -19.83
N LEU A 28 -29.11 10.91 -20.00
CA LEU A 28 -27.90 10.40 -19.33
C LEU A 28 -26.65 11.18 -19.75
N ALA A 29 -26.49 11.54 -21.00
CA ALA A 29 -25.37 12.34 -21.49
C ALA A 29 -25.32 13.69 -20.78
N ILE A 30 -26.47 14.39 -20.67
CA ILE A 30 -26.57 15.69 -20.01
C ILE A 30 -26.30 15.56 -18.49
N TYR A 31 -26.85 14.55 -17.82
CA TYR A 31 -26.57 14.34 -16.39
C TYR A 31 -25.08 14.05 -16.13
N ASN A 32 -24.40 13.30 -17.01
CA ASN A 32 -22.97 13.07 -16.89
C ASN A 32 -22.16 14.36 -17.04
N ASP A 33 -22.50 15.19 -18.03
CA ASP A 33 -21.86 16.48 -18.24
C ASP A 33 -22.05 17.42 -17.03
N LEU A 34 -23.29 17.52 -16.52
CA LEU A 34 -23.62 18.32 -15.35
C LEU A 34 -22.84 17.86 -14.10
N ILE A 35 -22.79 16.57 -13.83
CA ILE A 35 -22.06 16.04 -12.66
C ILE A 35 -20.57 16.34 -12.79
N ASN A 36 -19.99 16.16 -13.99
CA ASN A 36 -18.59 16.48 -14.24
C ASN A 36 -18.30 17.97 -14.05
N CYS A 37 -19.18 18.85 -14.52
CA CYS A 37 -19.05 20.30 -14.33
C CYS A 37 -19.13 20.67 -12.85
N LEU A 38 -20.19 20.23 -12.15
CA LEU A 38 -20.43 20.62 -10.76
C LEU A 38 -19.43 20.04 -9.75
N THR A 39 -18.85 18.90 -10.03
CA THR A 39 -17.79 18.32 -9.17
C THR A 39 -16.43 18.99 -9.33
N LYS A 40 -16.19 19.68 -10.44
CA LYS A 40 -14.94 20.41 -10.71
C LYS A 40 -14.97 21.87 -10.25
N LEU A 41 -16.11 22.36 -9.76
CA LEU A 41 -16.22 23.75 -9.29
C LEU A 41 -15.31 24.00 -8.08
N PRO A 42 -14.62 25.15 -8.05
CA PRO A 42 -13.81 25.55 -6.91
C PRO A 42 -14.65 25.67 -5.63
N PRO A 43 -14.12 25.25 -4.46
CA PRO A 43 -14.84 25.31 -3.18
C PRO A 43 -15.33 26.73 -2.81
N LYS A 44 -14.61 27.77 -3.22
CA LYS A 44 -15.01 29.17 -3.02
C LYS A 44 -16.33 29.51 -3.71
N ILE A 45 -16.50 29.10 -4.96
CA ILE A 45 -17.72 29.31 -5.76
C ILE A 45 -18.88 28.52 -5.14
N ILE A 46 -18.66 27.26 -4.75
CA ILE A 46 -19.70 26.44 -4.12
C ILE A 46 -20.17 27.08 -2.80
N LYS A 47 -19.25 27.62 -2.01
CA LYS A 47 -19.58 28.32 -0.74
C LYS A 47 -20.44 29.57 -1.03
N GLN A 48 -20.11 30.37 -2.02
CA GLN A 48 -20.88 31.54 -2.42
C GLN A 48 -22.30 31.13 -2.84
N ILE A 49 -22.48 30.11 -3.70
CA ILE A 49 -23.79 29.61 -4.13
C ILE A 49 -24.62 29.14 -2.93
N ARG A 50 -24.00 28.51 -1.94
CA ARG A 50 -24.70 28.06 -0.72
C ARG A 50 -25.18 29.20 0.15
N VAL A 51 -24.37 30.25 0.29
CA VAL A 51 -24.74 31.48 1.02
C VAL A 51 -25.90 32.20 0.31
N GLU A 52 -25.85 32.39 -1.00
CA GLU A 52 -26.90 32.98 -1.80
C GLU A 52 -28.24 32.26 -1.67
N ARG A 53 -28.18 30.92 -1.57
CA ARG A 53 -29.37 30.07 -1.39
C ARG A 53 -29.79 29.89 0.07
N LYS A 54 -29.19 30.62 1.01
CA LYS A 54 -29.47 30.56 2.47
C LYS A 54 -29.37 29.13 3.05
N LEU A 55 -28.47 28.31 2.51
CA LEU A 55 -28.23 26.95 2.98
C LEU A 55 -27.23 26.99 4.13
N LEU A 56 -27.70 26.63 5.34
CA LEU A 56 -26.87 26.53 6.55
C LEU A 56 -25.70 25.58 6.34
N GLU A 57 -24.52 25.98 6.77
CA GLU A 57 -23.36 25.08 6.89
C GLU A 57 -23.69 24.07 8.00
N THR A 58 -23.94 22.82 7.62
CA THR A 58 -24.06 21.75 8.59
C THR A 58 -22.68 21.17 8.89
N PRO A 59 -22.26 21.08 10.16
CA PRO A 59 -20.93 20.56 10.54
C PRO A 59 -20.71 19.08 10.17
N ILE A 60 -21.71 18.39 9.65
CA ILE A 60 -21.75 16.96 9.39
C ILE A 60 -21.52 16.62 7.91
N VAL A 61 -21.69 17.57 7.01
CA VAL A 61 -21.48 17.38 5.56
C VAL A 61 -20.07 17.87 5.21
N GLY A 62 -19.24 16.96 4.70
CA GLY A 62 -17.87 17.22 4.26
C GLY A 62 -17.72 18.40 3.30
N PRO A 63 -16.62 18.50 2.55
CA PRO A 63 -16.26 19.71 1.79
C PRO A 63 -17.43 20.21 0.94
N SER A 64 -17.55 21.54 0.83
CA SER A 64 -18.64 22.27 0.17
C SER A 64 -19.12 21.59 -1.12
N ILE A 65 -20.29 20.95 -1.04
CA ILE A 65 -20.91 20.22 -2.16
C ILE A 65 -21.93 21.13 -2.82
N HIS A 66 -21.96 21.15 -4.15
CA HIS A 66 -22.95 21.94 -4.90
C HIS A 66 -24.39 21.52 -4.53
N PRO A 67 -25.30 22.46 -4.21
CA PRO A 67 -26.64 22.12 -3.68
C PRO A 67 -27.49 21.20 -4.57
N GLN A 68 -27.35 21.31 -5.88
CA GLN A 68 -28.14 20.52 -6.84
C GLN A 68 -27.50 19.18 -7.17
N LEU A 69 -26.24 18.92 -6.79
CA LEU A 69 -25.52 17.73 -7.19
C LEU A 69 -26.23 16.43 -6.76
N GLY A 70 -26.72 16.38 -5.52
CA GLY A 70 -27.46 15.20 -5.04
C GLY A 70 -28.74 14.93 -5.85
N SER A 71 -29.48 15.99 -6.24
CA SER A 71 -30.68 15.83 -7.07
C SER A 71 -30.37 15.29 -8.48
N ILE A 72 -29.29 15.79 -9.09
CA ILE A 72 -28.85 15.36 -10.42
C ILE A 72 -28.36 13.90 -10.39
N VAL A 73 -27.62 13.49 -9.35
CA VAL A 73 -27.20 12.10 -9.18
C VAL A 73 -28.39 11.17 -8.96
N ASP A 74 -29.44 11.60 -8.22
CA ASP A 74 -30.67 10.82 -8.06
C ASP A 74 -31.40 10.63 -9.40
N GLN A 75 -31.49 11.68 -10.23
CA GLN A 75 -32.09 11.62 -11.54
C GLN A 75 -31.28 10.72 -12.50
N ARG A 76 -29.93 10.79 -12.41
CA ARG A 76 -29.08 9.88 -13.19
C ARG A 76 -29.27 8.43 -12.77
N ALA A 77 -29.36 8.16 -11.48
CA ALA A 77 -29.65 6.82 -10.96
C ALA A 77 -30.99 6.29 -11.48
N ALA A 78 -32.04 7.15 -11.53
CA ALA A 78 -33.33 6.81 -12.11
C ALA A 78 -33.21 6.52 -13.60
N THR A 79 -32.38 7.26 -14.32
CA THR A 79 -32.13 7.05 -15.74
C THR A 79 -31.41 5.72 -16.00
N TYR A 80 -30.42 5.37 -15.18
CA TYR A 80 -29.78 4.06 -15.23
C TYR A 80 -30.76 2.92 -14.93
N GLU A 81 -31.66 3.11 -13.96
CA GLU A 81 -32.73 2.14 -13.66
C GLU A 81 -33.62 1.88 -14.88
N LYS A 82 -34.01 2.94 -15.62
CA LYS A 82 -34.81 2.83 -16.84
C LYS A 82 -34.10 2.17 -18.04
N LEU A 83 -32.77 2.27 -18.04
CA LEU A 83 -31.90 1.62 -19.03
C LEU A 83 -31.47 0.20 -18.62
N ASP A 84 -32.00 -0.33 -17.52
CA ASP A 84 -31.63 -1.62 -16.92
C ASP A 84 -30.15 -1.76 -16.55
N LEU A 85 -29.47 -0.62 -16.33
CA LEU A 85 -28.07 -0.56 -15.90
C LEU A 85 -27.99 -0.51 -14.36
N LEU A 86 -28.55 -1.53 -13.69
CA LEU A 86 -28.81 -1.55 -12.26
C LEU A 86 -27.54 -1.40 -11.41
N GLU A 87 -26.41 -1.96 -11.81
CA GLU A 87 -25.14 -1.81 -11.10
C GLU A 87 -24.60 -0.36 -11.14
N LYS A 88 -24.80 0.37 -12.24
CA LYS A 88 -24.47 1.80 -12.35
C LYS A 88 -25.40 2.64 -11.49
N ALA A 89 -26.68 2.31 -11.49
CA ALA A 89 -27.66 2.94 -10.63
C ALA A 89 -27.35 2.71 -9.13
N LEU A 90 -26.85 1.53 -8.76
CA LEU A 90 -26.41 1.21 -7.39
C LEU A 90 -25.21 2.07 -6.96
N LYS A 91 -24.25 2.28 -7.84
CA LYS A 91 -23.11 3.18 -7.58
C LYS A 91 -23.56 4.62 -7.34
N ASP A 92 -24.54 5.10 -8.10
CA ASP A 92 -25.13 6.43 -7.88
C ASP A 92 -25.91 6.50 -6.55
N GLY A 93 -26.63 5.45 -6.17
CA GLY A 93 -27.27 5.33 -4.85
C GLY A 93 -26.26 5.42 -3.69
N GLN A 94 -25.11 4.76 -3.84
CA GLN A 94 -24.00 4.86 -2.89
C GLN A 94 -23.37 6.25 -2.85
N LEU A 95 -23.26 6.91 -4.02
CA LEU A 95 -22.74 8.28 -4.11
C LEU A 95 -23.69 9.25 -3.40
N LEU A 96 -25.02 9.10 -3.55
CA LEU A 96 -26.01 9.90 -2.83
C LEU A 96 -25.82 9.84 -1.32
N LEU A 97 -25.55 8.66 -0.77
CA LEU A 97 -25.28 8.51 0.67
C LEU A 97 -23.98 9.17 1.11
N LYS A 98 -22.97 9.27 0.23
CA LYS A 98 -21.74 10.01 0.51
C LYS A 98 -21.95 11.52 0.46
N LEU A 99 -22.81 11.98 -0.45
CA LEU A 99 -23.13 13.41 -0.62
C LEU A 99 -24.05 13.93 0.49
N ASP A 100 -25.04 13.14 0.86
CA ASP A 100 -26.03 13.48 1.91
C ASP A 100 -26.33 12.25 2.79
N PRO A 101 -25.52 11.98 3.81
CA PRO A 101 -25.72 10.84 4.72
C PRO A 101 -27.02 10.91 5.55
N LEU A 102 -27.64 12.09 5.63
CA LEU A 102 -28.86 12.31 6.41
C LEU A 102 -30.11 12.38 5.51
N GLY A 103 -29.91 12.39 4.20
CA GLY A 103 -31.01 12.43 3.22
C GLY A 103 -31.66 11.08 3.02
N CYS A 104 -32.99 11.01 3.22
CA CYS A 104 -33.77 9.78 2.97
C CYS A 104 -33.67 9.27 1.53
N LYS A 105 -33.44 10.17 0.53
CA LYS A 105 -33.42 9.84 -0.91
C LYS A 105 -32.36 8.79 -1.24
N GLY A 106 -31.13 8.91 -0.70
CA GLY A 106 -30.06 7.96 -0.94
C GLY A 106 -30.39 6.54 -0.49
N TYR A 107 -30.92 6.41 0.73
CA TYR A 107 -31.34 5.11 1.26
C TYR A 107 -32.49 4.50 0.48
N LEU A 108 -33.51 5.30 0.12
CA LEU A 108 -34.64 4.85 -0.70
C LEU A 108 -34.20 4.40 -2.10
N ARG A 109 -33.32 5.16 -2.76
CA ARG A 109 -32.79 4.83 -4.08
C ARG A 109 -31.96 3.55 -4.04
N GLN A 110 -31.00 3.47 -3.16
CA GLN A 110 -30.14 2.30 -3.04
C GLN A 110 -30.93 1.05 -2.68
N GLY A 111 -31.84 1.15 -1.69
CA GLY A 111 -32.68 0.03 -1.30
C GLY A 111 -33.58 -0.47 -2.43
N LYS A 112 -34.21 0.45 -3.20
CA LYS A 112 -35.04 0.10 -4.37
C LYS A 112 -34.22 -0.67 -5.44
N ILE A 113 -33.01 -0.19 -5.75
CA ILE A 113 -32.15 -0.83 -6.76
C ILE A 113 -31.71 -2.21 -6.26
N LEU A 114 -31.36 -2.37 -4.99
CA LEU A 114 -31.02 -3.67 -4.41
C LEU A 114 -32.19 -4.66 -4.47
N LEU A 115 -33.43 -4.19 -4.30
CA LEU A 115 -34.61 -5.03 -4.50
C LEU A 115 -34.77 -5.47 -5.96
N LEU A 116 -34.51 -4.59 -6.92
CA LEU A 116 -34.53 -4.94 -8.35
C LEU A 116 -33.43 -5.95 -8.70
N LEU A 117 -32.29 -5.91 -8.02
CA LEU A 117 -31.21 -6.89 -8.13
C LEU A 117 -31.48 -8.21 -7.39
N GLY A 118 -32.63 -8.36 -6.73
CA GLY A 118 -32.95 -9.55 -5.92
C GLY A 118 -32.23 -9.62 -4.58
N ARG A 119 -31.50 -8.56 -4.17
CA ARG A 119 -30.65 -8.51 -2.95
C ARG A 119 -31.47 -7.99 -1.76
N GLU A 120 -32.57 -8.67 -1.38
CA GLU A 120 -33.53 -8.21 -0.37
C GLU A 120 -32.88 -7.98 1.03
N LEU A 121 -31.96 -8.84 1.43
CA LEU A 121 -31.31 -8.70 2.74
C LEU A 121 -30.43 -7.46 2.83
N GLU A 122 -29.77 -7.10 1.74
CA GLU A 122 -28.95 -5.89 1.67
C GLU A 122 -29.83 -4.64 1.62
N ALA A 123 -30.95 -4.67 0.89
CA ALA A 123 -31.93 -3.60 0.91
C ALA A 123 -32.47 -3.35 2.32
N TYR A 124 -32.77 -4.42 3.06
CA TYR A 124 -33.19 -4.35 4.47
C TYR A 124 -32.14 -3.64 5.35
N LYS A 125 -30.86 -4.03 5.22
CA LYS A 125 -29.76 -3.40 5.97
C LYS A 125 -29.60 -1.93 5.63
N VAL A 126 -29.74 -1.55 4.35
CA VAL A 126 -29.67 -0.16 3.91
C VAL A 126 -30.80 0.68 4.51
N TYR A 127 -32.05 0.22 4.48
CA TYR A 127 -33.16 0.92 5.10
C TYR A 127 -33.01 1.04 6.62
N GLN A 128 -32.58 -0.02 7.29
CA GLN A 128 -32.30 -0.02 8.73
C GLN A 128 -31.21 0.99 9.11
N ALA A 129 -30.12 1.01 8.35
CA ALA A 129 -29.02 1.96 8.57
C ALA A 129 -29.48 3.42 8.38
N GLY A 130 -30.35 3.67 7.38
CA GLY A 130 -30.92 4.99 7.13
C GLY A 130 -31.76 5.49 8.30
N ILE A 131 -32.69 4.67 8.79
CA ILE A 131 -33.52 4.99 9.94
C ILE A 131 -32.65 5.27 11.19
N TYR A 132 -31.68 4.38 11.47
CA TYR A 132 -30.77 4.54 12.61
C TYR A 132 -29.98 5.85 12.55
N MET A 133 -29.39 6.17 11.41
CA MET A 133 -28.60 7.40 11.25
C MET A 133 -29.45 8.67 11.41
N ILE A 134 -30.64 8.69 10.81
CA ILE A 134 -31.54 9.83 10.88
C ILE A 134 -32.06 10.03 12.30
N GLU A 135 -32.47 8.97 13.01
CA GLU A 135 -32.92 9.06 14.40
C GLU A 135 -31.80 9.49 15.34
N LYS A 136 -30.59 9.01 15.15
CA LYS A 136 -29.45 9.40 15.96
C LYS A 136 -29.17 10.90 15.83
N VAL A 137 -29.24 11.45 14.63
CA VAL A 137 -28.99 12.90 14.42
C VAL A 137 -30.17 13.74 14.87
N LYS A 138 -31.42 13.29 14.70
CA LYS A 138 -32.59 13.97 15.22
C LYS A 138 -32.54 14.15 16.77
N LYS A 139 -31.88 13.23 17.48
CA LYS A 139 -31.66 13.35 18.94
C LYS A 139 -30.54 14.35 19.28
N LEU A 140 -29.58 14.56 18.39
CA LEU A 140 -28.38 15.36 18.64
C LEU A 140 -28.46 16.79 18.05
N SER A 141 -29.31 17.02 17.07
CA SER A 141 -29.44 18.29 16.37
C SER A 141 -30.90 18.56 15.99
N LYS A 142 -31.27 19.87 15.87
CA LYS A 142 -32.61 20.30 15.42
C LYS A 142 -32.88 20.06 13.92
N ILE A 143 -32.04 19.29 13.24
CA ILE A 143 -32.19 19.02 11.81
C ILE A 143 -33.24 17.90 11.65
N SER A 144 -34.36 18.22 11.01
CA SER A 144 -35.42 17.25 10.70
C SER A 144 -35.38 16.90 9.20
N PRO A 145 -35.35 15.61 8.83
CA PRO A 145 -35.51 15.19 7.45
C PRO A 145 -36.95 15.50 6.96
N SER A 146 -37.15 15.48 5.62
CA SER A 146 -38.49 15.59 5.05
C SER A 146 -39.42 14.52 5.65
N PRO A 147 -40.50 14.91 6.35
CA PRO A 147 -41.37 13.94 7.04
C PRO A 147 -41.94 12.87 6.12
N SER A 148 -42.32 13.23 4.89
CA SER A 148 -42.90 12.32 3.90
C SER A 148 -41.90 11.27 3.39
N LEU A 149 -40.65 11.67 3.16
CA LEU A 149 -39.59 10.74 2.72
C LEU A 149 -39.15 9.83 3.86
N TYR A 150 -39.10 10.34 5.07
CA TYR A 150 -38.77 9.53 6.24
C TYR A 150 -39.85 8.48 6.52
N GLN A 151 -41.12 8.86 6.44
CA GLN A 151 -42.22 7.91 6.55
C GLN A 151 -42.14 6.82 5.52
N LYS A 152 -41.89 7.19 4.26
CA LYS A 152 -41.69 6.23 3.15
C LYS A 152 -40.52 5.27 3.39
N LEU A 153 -39.43 5.74 3.98
CA LEU A 153 -38.26 4.91 4.36
C LEU A 153 -38.66 3.89 5.45
N CYS A 154 -39.40 4.33 6.46
CA CYS A 154 -39.92 3.47 7.52
C CYS A 154 -40.90 2.41 6.98
N ASP A 155 -41.76 2.79 6.06
CA ASP A 155 -42.72 1.87 5.45
C ASP A 155 -42.03 0.79 4.60
N GLN A 156 -41.05 1.16 3.77
CA GLN A 156 -40.26 0.20 3.02
C GLN A 156 -39.50 -0.77 3.94
N TYR A 157 -38.94 -0.27 5.03
CA TYR A 157 -38.31 -1.12 6.04
C TYR A 157 -39.29 -2.11 6.67
N LYS A 158 -40.50 -1.65 7.08
CA LYS A 158 -41.54 -2.51 7.67
C LYS A 158 -42.01 -3.60 6.71
N ILE A 159 -42.26 -3.24 5.44
CA ILE A 159 -42.71 -4.18 4.40
C ILE A 159 -41.64 -5.27 4.23
N LEU A 160 -40.38 -4.88 4.10
CA LEU A 160 -39.29 -5.82 3.85
C LEU A 160 -38.99 -6.69 5.07
N ASN A 161 -39.07 -6.12 6.28
CA ASN A 161 -38.93 -6.85 7.53
C ASN A 161 -40.03 -7.94 7.65
N HIS A 162 -41.28 -7.60 7.30
CA HIS A 162 -42.40 -8.56 7.31
C HIS A 162 -42.18 -9.68 6.28
N ARG A 163 -41.74 -9.34 5.06
CA ARG A 163 -41.41 -10.35 4.00
C ARG A 163 -40.32 -11.31 4.44
N LEU A 164 -39.23 -10.78 5.02
CA LEU A 164 -38.11 -11.59 5.50
C LEU A 164 -38.52 -12.49 6.68
N LYS A 165 -39.36 -11.99 7.58
CA LYS A 165 -39.93 -12.82 8.68
C LYS A 165 -40.84 -13.92 8.15
N GLN A 166 -41.71 -13.65 7.17
CA GLN A 166 -42.54 -14.67 6.55
C GLN A 166 -41.74 -15.74 5.82
N LYS A 167 -40.63 -15.35 5.13
CA LYS A 167 -39.70 -16.31 4.53
C LYS A 167 -39.03 -17.18 5.59
N SER A 168 -38.69 -16.61 6.74
CA SER A 168 -38.10 -17.36 7.87
C SER A 168 -39.10 -18.24 8.62
N THR A 169 -40.39 -17.88 8.61
CA THR A 169 -41.45 -18.72 9.22
C THR A 169 -41.89 -19.84 8.29
N LYS A 170 -41.95 -19.62 6.97
CA LYS A 170 -42.22 -20.69 6.02
C LYS A 170 -41.11 -21.77 5.97
N SER A 171 -39.86 -21.41 6.30
CA SER A 171 -38.77 -22.37 6.50
C SER A 171 -38.81 -23.05 7.87
N LYS A 172 -39.67 -22.55 8.80
CA LYS A 172 -39.86 -23.15 10.15
C LYS A 172 -41.18 -23.96 10.31
N SER A 173 -42.10 -23.87 9.33
CA SER A 173 -43.37 -24.59 9.39
C SER A 173 -43.27 -26.08 8.97
N ASP A 174 -42.10 -26.56 8.58
CA ASP A 174 -41.89 -28.00 8.34
C ASP A 174 -41.18 -28.74 9.47
N THR A 175 -40.99 -28.10 10.64
CA THR A 175 -40.47 -28.77 11.84
C THR A 175 -41.01 -28.13 13.11
N SER A 176 -42.27 -28.41 13.43
CA SER A 176 -42.81 -28.22 14.81
C SER A 176 -43.35 -29.54 15.32
N ILE A 177 -42.57 -30.25 16.13
CA ILE A 177 -43.06 -31.27 17.06
C ILE A 177 -42.52 -30.92 18.45
N PRO A 178 -43.37 -30.95 19.51
CA PRO A 178 -43.01 -30.45 20.85
C PRO A 178 -42.14 -31.48 21.59
N ALA A 179 -41.32 -30.89 22.47
CA ALA A 179 -40.47 -31.65 23.38
C ALA A 179 -41.27 -32.62 24.26
N LYS A 180 -41.22 -33.93 24.00
CA LYS A 180 -41.41 -34.96 24.99
C LYS A 180 -40.42 -36.12 24.70
N ARG A 181 -39.70 -36.50 25.77
CA ARG A 181 -38.86 -37.67 25.86
C ARG A 181 -39.60 -38.88 25.34
N ILE A 182 -38.99 -39.63 24.40
CA ILE A 182 -39.15 -41.11 24.32
C ILE A 182 -37.87 -41.70 23.70
N LYS A 183 -37.49 -42.83 24.30
CA LYS A 183 -36.36 -43.69 23.94
C LYS A 183 -36.59 -44.43 22.66
N LEU A 184 -35.48 -44.74 21.98
CA LEU A 184 -35.21 -45.83 21.04
C LEU A 184 -36.39 -46.66 20.53
N GLN A 185 -36.57 -46.69 19.24
CA GLN A 185 -36.60 -47.98 18.51
C GLN A 185 -36.34 -47.77 17.01
N THR A 186 -35.62 -48.70 16.47
CA THR A 186 -35.12 -48.88 15.11
C THR A 186 -36.23 -49.07 14.07
N ASN A 187 -35.83 -48.72 12.85
CA ASN A 187 -36.22 -49.27 11.53
C ASN A 187 -37.25 -48.54 10.67
N ARG A 188 -36.72 -48.24 9.53
CA ARG A 188 -37.25 -48.37 8.15
C ARG A 188 -37.66 -47.11 7.38
N GLU A 189 -36.91 -46.99 6.29
CA GLU A 189 -37.28 -46.52 4.94
C GLU A 189 -37.19 -45.05 4.59
N SER A 190 -36.08 -44.79 3.97
CA SER A 190 -35.68 -43.85 2.96
C SER A 190 -36.79 -43.07 2.24
N LYS A 191 -36.82 -41.76 2.48
CA LYS A 191 -37.08 -40.76 1.42
C LYS A 191 -35.84 -39.88 1.33
N ILE A 192 -35.22 -39.87 0.15
CA ILE A 192 -34.05 -39.12 -0.23
C ILE A 192 -34.40 -37.64 -0.13
N ILE A 193 -34.18 -37.03 1.04
CA ILE A 193 -33.98 -35.57 1.14
C ILE A 193 -32.54 -35.39 0.65
N LYS A 194 -32.37 -34.68 -0.47
CA LYS A 194 -31.06 -34.19 -0.89
C LYS A 194 -30.52 -33.33 0.24
N THR A 195 -29.82 -33.94 1.19
CA THR A 195 -29.01 -33.21 2.18
C THR A 195 -27.98 -32.44 1.39
N GLN A 196 -28.07 -31.11 1.45
CA GLN A 196 -26.97 -30.25 1.02
C GLN A 196 -25.77 -30.66 1.90
N VAL A 197 -24.89 -31.47 1.34
CA VAL A 197 -23.69 -31.93 2.02
C VAL A 197 -22.83 -30.70 2.27
N SER A 198 -22.49 -30.49 3.53
CA SER A 198 -21.68 -29.36 3.94
C SER A 198 -20.31 -29.36 3.24
N LEU A 199 -19.79 -28.16 2.95
CA LEU A 199 -18.44 -27.96 2.42
C LEU A 199 -17.39 -28.63 3.35
N PHE A 200 -17.58 -28.54 4.66
CA PHE A 200 -16.65 -29.06 5.68
C PHE A 200 -16.72 -30.57 5.84
N GLU A 201 -17.81 -31.23 5.42
CA GLU A 201 -17.89 -32.71 5.43
C GLU A 201 -17.19 -33.32 4.23
N LYS A 202 -17.01 -32.58 3.14
CA LYS A 202 -16.40 -33.06 1.89
C LYS A 202 -14.92 -32.76 1.76
N LEU A 203 -14.41 -31.73 2.41
CA LEU A 203 -13.04 -31.27 2.25
C LEU A 203 -12.19 -31.66 3.44
N PRO A 204 -10.98 -32.22 3.22
CA PRO A 204 -9.96 -32.37 4.26
C PRO A 204 -9.61 -31.02 4.90
N LEU A 205 -9.21 -31.06 6.20
CA LEU A 205 -8.86 -29.85 6.95
C LEU A 205 -7.73 -29.02 6.29
N GLU A 206 -6.82 -29.70 5.60
CA GLU A 206 -5.70 -29.09 4.87
C GLU A 206 -6.20 -28.22 3.71
N LEU A 207 -7.20 -28.71 2.96
CA LEU A 207 -7.81 -27.92 1.87
C LEU A 207 -8.65 -26.78 2.42
N ILE A 208 -9.34 -26.98 3.54
CA ILE A 208 -10.04 -25.89 4.24
C ILE A 208 -9.04 -24.82 4.67
N SER A 209 -7.92 -25.21 5.28
CA SER A 209 -6.83 -24.30 5.64
C SER A 209 -6.33 -23.52 4.43
N LEU A 210 -6.07 -24.18 3.31
CA LEU A 210 -5.58 -23.56 2.08
C LEU A 210 -6.58 -22.54 1.50
N ILE A 211 -7.86 -22.90 1.44
CA ILE A 211 -8.92 -22.03 0.92
C ILE A 211 -9.08 -20.78 1.81
N PHE A 212 -9.21 -20.99 3.12
CA PHE A 212 -9.45 -19.88 4.06
C PHE A 212 -8.20 -19.04 4.32
N SER A 213 -6.99 -19.56 4.10
CA SER A 213 -5.75 -18.77 4.16
C SER A 213 -5.68 -17.64 3.11
N GLN A 214 -6.48 -17.72 2.04
CA GLN A 214 -6.60 -16.66 1.03
C GLN A 214 -7.46 -15.48 1.52
N LEU A 215 -8.20 -15.65 2.62
CA LEU A 215 -9.04 -14.64 3.20
C LEU A 215 -8.26 -13.74 4.17
N SER A 216 -8.66 -12.49 4.28
CA SER A 216 -8.16 -11.60 5.34
C SER A 216 -8.65 -12.05 6.71
N SER A 217 -7.93 -11.69 7.78
CA SER A 217 -8.32 -12.01 9.16
C SER A 217 -9.75 -11.59 9.48
N LYS A 218 -10.19 -10.42 9.00
CA LYS A 218 -11.56 -9.94 9.15
C LYS A 218 -12.58 -10.83 8.43
N GLN A 219 -12.28 -11.29 7.24
CA GLN A 219 -13.16 -12.20 6.50
C GLN A 219 -13.26 -13.55 7.21
N ILE A 220 -12.14 -14.07 7.74
CA ILE A 220 -12.13 -15.31 8.55
C ILE A 220 -13.01 -15.12 9.80
N LEU A 221 -12.89 -14.01 10.53
CA LEU A 221 -13.75 -13.71 11.66
C LEU A 221 -15.24 -13.65 11.27
N ASN A 222 -15.57 -13.08 10.12
CA ASN A 222 -16.93 -13.06 9.61
C ASN A 222 -17.44 -14.45 9.24
N CYS A 223 -16.58 -15.36 8.79
CA CYS A 223 -16.95 -16.75 8.52
C CYS A 223 -17.43 -17.49 9.78
N HIS A 224 -16.94 -17.14 10.97
CA HIS A 224 -17.45 -17.68 12.24
C HIS A 224 -18.90 -17.28 12.56
N LEU A 225 -19.39 -16.22 11.95
CA LEU A 225 -20.75 -15.72 12.16
C LEU A 225 -21.77 -16.36 11.20
N VAL A 226 -21.32 -17.21 10.27
CA VAL A 226 -22.20 -17.82 9.25
C VAL A 226 -23.14 -18.85 9.89
N CYS A 227 -22.60 -19.85 10.57
CA CYS A 227 -23.35 -20.87 11.32
C CYS A 227 -22.43 -21.60 12.31
N ARG A 228 -23.04 -22.42 13.19
CA ARG A 228 -22.29 -23.19 14.20
C ARG A 228 -21.29 -24.18 13.59
N GLU A 229 -21.63 -24.78 12.48
CA GLU A 229 -20.74 -25.71 11.80
C GLU A 229 -19.47 -25.03 11.28
N TRP A 230 -19.60 -23.87 10.61
CA TRP A 230 -18.48 -23.07 10.18
C TRP A 230 -17.60 -22.62 11.37
N TYR A 231 -18.25 -22.19 12.47
CA TYR A 231 -17.53 -21.87 13.70
C TYR A 231 -16.71 -23.04 14.22
N ASN A 232 -17.33 -24.22 14.35
CA ASN A 232 -16.66 -25.41 14.89
C ASN A 232 -15.52 -25.87 13.96
N SER A 233 -15.79 -25.98 12.66
CA SER A 233 -14.81 -26.46 11.68
C SER A 233 -13.60 -25.53 11.55
N LEU A 234 -13.82 -24.22 11.50
CA LEU A 234 -12.72 -23.25 11.40
C LEU A 234 -11.89 -23.17 12.68
N THR A 235 -12.47 -23.42 13.86
CA THR A 235 -11.72 -23.49 15.13
C THR A 235 -10.80 -24.69 15.23
N LEU A 236 -11.01 -25.71 14.39
CA LEU A 236 -10.12 -26.89 14.31
C LEU A 236 -8.86 -26.63 13.45
N VAL A 237 -8.75 -25.47 12.81
CA VAL A 237 -7.63 -25.09 11.93
C VAL A 237 -6.83 -23.95 12.56
N PRO A 238 -5.90 -24.22 13.52
CA PRO A 238 -5.16 -23.18 14.25
C PRO A 238 -4.30 -22.29 13.36
N GLU A 239 -3.83 -22.80 12.21
CA GLU A 239 -2.95 -22.10 11.28
C GLU A 239 -3.59 -20.82 10.71
N LEU A 240 -4.92 -20.77 10.60
CA LEU A 240 -5.66 -19.60 10.13
C LEU A 240 -5.55 -18.42 11.11
N TYR A 241 -5.19 -18.66 12.37
CA TYR A 241 -5.13 -17.67 13.45
C TYR A 241 -3.71 -17.34 13.92
N GLU A 242 -2.71 -17.96 13.31
CA GLU A 242 -1.31 -17.63 13.58
C GLU A 242 -0.92 -16.25 13.09
N ARG A 243 -1.69 -15.70 12.14
CA ARG A 243 -1.49 -14.39 11.54
C ARG A 243 -2.76 -13.56 11.67
N PHE A 244 -2.69 -12.50 12.46
CA PHE A 244 -3.81 -11.59 12.66
C PHE A 244 -3.50 -10.20 12.12
N HIS A 245 -4.13 -9.86 11.01
CA HIS A 245 -3.88 -8.62 10.29
C HIS A 245 -5.13 -7.76 10.26
N CYS A 246 -5.11 -6.67 11.03
CA CYS A 246 -6.14 -5.64 11.03
C CYS A 246 -5.76 -4.54 10.05
N LYS A 247 -6.46 -4.43 8.92
CA LYS A 247 -6.27 -3.35 7.93
C LYS A 247 -7.29 -2.26 8.14
N TYR A 248 -6.84 -1.01 8.24
CA TYR A 248 -7.64 0.22 8.29
C TYR A 248 -8.68 0.32 9.42
N LYS A 249 -8.52 1.33 10.28
CA LYS A 249 -9.43 1.74 11.36
C LYS A 249 -9.96 0.56 12.19
N VAL A 250 -9.06 -0.08 12.90
CA VAL A 250 -9.36 -1.25 13.73
C VAL A 250 -10.45 -0.91 14.76
N ASP A 251 -11.59 -1.61 14.68
CA ASP A 251 -12.60 -1.56 15.74
C ASP A 251 -12.09 -2.34 16.95
N LEU A 252 -12.19 -1.73 18.13
CA LEU A 252 -11.77 -2.33 19.39
C LEU A 252 -12.52 -3.63 19.71
N ASN A 253 -13.81 -3.70 19.36
CA ASN A 253 -14.62 -4.90 19.58
C ASN A 253 -14.19 -6.05 18.64
N GLU A 254 -13.88 -5.73 17.37
CA GLU A 254 -13.33 -6.69 16.42
C GLU A 254 -11.97 -7.22 16.90
N PHE A 255 -11.10 -6.33 17.40
CA PHE A 255 -9.80 -6.72 17.96
C PHE A 255 -9.96 -7.62 19.20
N LYS A 256 -10.82 -7.25 20.16
CA LYS A 256 -11.07 -8.06 21.34
C LYS A 256 -11.68 -9.42 21.02
N PHE A 257 -12.63 -9.47 20.10
CA PHE A 257 -13.22 -10.74 19.65
C PHE A 257 -12.16 -11.62 18.99
N GLY A 258 -11.35 -11.07 18.06
CA GLY A 258 -10.28 -11.79 17.39
C GLY A 258 -9.24 -12.32 18.38
N THR A 259 -8.79 -11.51 19.33
CA THR A 259 -7.82 -11.95 20.36
C THR A 259 -8.38 -13.00 21.30
N ALA A 260 -9.63 -12.89 21.73
CA ALA A 260 -10.30 -13.89 22.56
C ALA A 260 -10.45 -15.23 21.82
N LEU A 261 -10.82 -15.19 20.53
CA LEU A 261 -10.91 -16.38 19.67
C LEU A 261 -9.54 -17.04 19.49
N MET A 262 -8.51 -16.29 19.17
CA MET A 262 -7.14 -16.80 19.03
C MET A 262 -6.67 -17.49 20.31
N LYS A 263 -6.89 -16.89 21.49
CA LYS A 263 -6.57 -17.51 22.77
C LYS A 263 -7.23 -18.86 22.95
N ARG A 264 -8.53 -18.92 22.68
CA ARG A 264 -9.30 -20.16 22.81
C ARG A 264 -8.78 -21.25 21.88
N ILE A 265 -8.42 -20.89 20.65
CA ILE A 265 -7.89 -21.82 19.66
C ILE A 265 -6.49 -22.31 20.07
N HIS A 266 -5.61 -21.36 20.41
CA HIS A 266 -4.23 -21.69 20.80
C HIS A 266 -4.14 -22.39 22.18
N SER A 267 -5.09 -22.21 23.09
CA SER A 267 -5.13 -22.99 24.34
C SER A 267 -5.35 -24.49 24.09
N ASN A 268 -6.02 -24.83 22.99
CA ASN A 268 -6.34 -26.20 22.61
C ASN A 268 -5.39 -26.80 21.57
N SER A 269 -4.40 -26.04 21.09
CA SER A 269 -3.44 -26.46 20.07
C SER A 269 -2.02 -26.61 20.64
N HIS A 270 -1.18 -27.37 19.94
CA HIS A 270 0.25 -27.48 20.26
C HIS A 270 1.04 -26.19 19.98
N SER A 271 0.56 -25.35 19.07
CA SER A 271 1.17 -24.05 18.75
C SER A 271 0.56 -22.96 19.62
N LYS A 272 1.32 -22.50 20.60
CA LYS A 272 0.90 -21.41 21.51
C LYS A 272 1.33 -20.03 21.05
N GLU A 273 1.89 -19.87 19.85
CA GLU A 273 2.58 -18.67 19.42
C GLU A 273 1.89 -17.98 18.24
N ILE A 274 1.72 -16.65 18.32
CA ILE A 274 1.22 -15.84 17.21
C ILE A 274 2.39 -15.48 16.30
N LYS A 275 2.39 -16.02 15.08
CA LYS A 275 3.45 -15.78 14.11
C LYS A 275 3.51 -14.32 13.66
N SER A 276 2.35 -13.65 13.49
CA SER A 276 2.32 -12.24 13.06
C SER A 276 1.05 -11.53 13.52
N LEU A 277 1.23 -10.41 14.22
CA LEU A 277 0.19 -9.47 14.57
C LEU A 277 0.44 -8.14 13.84
N LYS A 278 -0.52 -7.70 12.99
CA LYS A 278 -0.41 -6.44 12.26
C LYS A 278 -1.59 -5.55 12.56
N ILE A 279 -1.31 -4.30 12.93
CA ILE A 279 -2.30 -3.28 13.27
C ILE A 279 -1.98 -2.01 12.49
N PHE A 280 -2.96 -1.54 11.71
CA PHE A 280 -2.85 -0.33 10.91
C PHE A 280 -3.94 0.65 11.30
N GLU A 281 -3.55 1.89 11.63
CA GLU A 281 -4.39 3.03 11.92
C GLU A 281 -5.62 2.75 12.81
N THR A 282 -5.58 3.23 14.03
CA THR A 282 -6.74 3.21 14.91
C THR A 282 -7.56 4.50 14.77
N PRO A 283 -8.88 4.45 15.06
CA PRO A 283 -9.73 5.65 14.96
C PRO A 283 -9.30 6.77 15.90
N THR A 284 -8.84 6.43 17.11
CA THR A 284 -8.43 7.39 18.15
C THR A 284 -7.31 6.85 19.01
N LEU A 285 -6.61 7.74 19.70
CA LEU A 285 -5.60 7.40 20.70
C LEU A 285 -6.13 6.44 21.78
N VAL A 286 -7.40 6.60 22.20
CA VAL A 286 -8.02 5.71 23.20
C VAL A 286 -8.14 4.27 22.69
N HIS A 287 -8.44 4.08 21.41
CA HIS A 287 -8.47 2.74 20.81
C HIS A 287 -7.07 2.14 20.79
N LEU A 288 -6.08 2.91 20.33
CA LEU A 288 -4.69 2.47 20.32
C LEU A 288 -4.20 2.06 21.71
N THR A 289 -4.43 2.89 22.73
CA THR A 289 -4.00 2.58 24.10
C THR A 289 -4.64 1.30 24.63
N LYS A 290 -5.93 1.07 24.38
CA LYS A 290 -6.62 -0.16 24.80
C LYS A 290 -6.11 -1.40 24.05
N ILE A 291 -5.75 -1.26 22.77
CA ILE A 291 -5.14 -2.34 21.98
C ILE A 291 -3.76 -2.68 22.53
N VAL A 292 -2.90 -1.68 22.75
CA VAL A 292 -1.55 -1.87 23.31
C VAL A 292 -1.65 -2.46 24.72
N ASP A 293 -2.57 -1.97 25.56
CA ASP A 293 -2.84 -2.52 26.89
C ASP A 293 -3.24 -4.01 26.80
N SER A 294 -4.10 -4.40 25.87
CA SER A 294 -4.45 -5.81 25.66
C SER A 294 -3.25 -6.66 25.27
N ILE A 295 -2.41 -6.19 24.33
CA ILE A 295 -1.23 -6.93 23.88
C ILE A 295 -0.24 -7.16 25.03
N ILE A 296 -0.07 -6.17 25.92
CA ILE A 296 0.87 -6.26 27.05
C ILE A 296 0.28 -7.08 28.21
N SER A 297 -0.97 -6.83 28.58
CA SER A 297 -1.58 -7.36 29.81
C SER A 297 -2.07 -8.80 29.70
N GLU A 298 -2.48 -9.22 28.51
CA GLU A 298 -3.14 -10.49 28.30
C GLU A 298 -2.19 -11.68 28.43
N PRO A 299 -2.34 -12.58 29.40
CA PRO A 299 -1.47 -13.73 29.56
C PRO A 299 -1.68 -14.74 28.41
N GLY A 300 -0.60 -15.44 28.02
CA GLY A 300 -0.68 -16.51 27.03
C GLY A 300 -0.87 -16.05 25.58
N PHE A 301 -0.34 -14.87 25.24
CA PHE A 301 -0.40 -14.29 23.91
C PHE A 301 1.02 -14.01 23.34
N PRO A 302 1.89 -15.02 23.26
CA PRO A 302 3.25 -14.83 22.79
C PRO A 302 3.28 -14.48 21.29
N ILE A 303 3.99 -13.40 20.97
CA ILE A 303 4.06 -12.82 19.62
C ILE A 303 5.48 -13.00 19.07
N LYS A 304 5.57 -13.49 17.83
CA LYS A 304 6.83 -13.62 17.11
C LYS A 304 7.12 -12.41 16.21
N ALA A 305 6.11 -11.84 15.58
CA ALA A 305 6.23 -10.65 14.78
C ALA A 305 5.10 -9.65 15.10
N LEU A 306 5.47 -8.40 15.36
CA LEU A 306 4.55 -7.30 15.63
C LEU A 306 4.79 -6.16 14.64
N ASP A 307 3.77 -5.84 13.85
CA ASP A 307 3.73 -4.69 12.97
C ASP A 307 2.66 -3.72 13.50
N LEU A 308 3.08 -2.56 13.98
CA LEU A 308 2.19 -1.55 14.58
C LEU A 308 2.43 -0.20 13.92
N TYR A 309 1.49 0.24 13.08
CA TYR A 309 1.56 1.50 12.34
C TYR A 309 0.38 2.38 12.72
N ASP A 310 0.65 3.47 13.45
CA ASP A 310 -0.41 4.38 13.88
C ASP A 310 0.12 5.81 14.06
N ARG A 311 -0.65 6.79 13.58
CA ARG A 311 -0.33 8.22 13.71
C ARG A 311 -0.33 8.73 15.15
N PHE A 312 -0.92 8.01 16.08
CA PHE A 312 -0.92 8.34 17.51
C PHE A 312 0.16 7.60 18.29
N LEU A 313 0.85 6.66 17.65
CA LEU A 313 1.87 5.87 18.29
C LEU A 313 3.15 6.68 18.43
N ASN A 314 3.68 6.73 19.64
CA ASN A 314 5.03 7.16 19.91
C ASN A 314 5.71 6.19 20.90
N PHE A 315 7.04 6.22 20.95
CA PHE A 315 7.76 5.27 21.79
C PHE A 315 7.50 5.52 23.29
N GLN A 316 7.31 6.77 23.68
CA GLN A 316 6.93 7.13 25.04
C GLN A 316 5.60 6.50 25.48
N LEU A 317 4.61 6.47 24.59
CA LEU A 317 3.35 5.77 24.88
C LEU A 317 3.57 4.28 25.14
N ILE A 318 4.40 3.62 24.34
CA ILE A 318 4.76 2.21 24.54
C ILE A 318 5.40 2.00 25.90
N LEU A 319 6.39 2.82 26.28
CA LEU A 319 7.09 2.74 27.56
C LEU A 319 6.12 2.97 28.74
N ASN A 320 5.24 3.96 28.64
CA ASN A 320 4.24 4.24 29.67
C ASN A 320 3.28 3.06 29.86
N ARG A 321 2.92 2.34 28.77
CA ARG A 321 2.08 1.13 28.88
C ARG A 321 2.84 -0.01 29.53
N PHE A 322 4.10 -0.25 29.18
CA PHE A 322 4.93 -1.24 29.86
C PHE A 322 5.10 -0.94 31.34
N SER A 323 5.37 0.33 31.71
CA SER A 323 5.47 0.76 33.10
C SER A 323 4.16 0.50 33.87
N LYS A 324 3.00 0.86 33.30
CA LYS A 324 1.67 0.60 33.89
C LYS A 324 1.45 -0.87 34.21
N PHE A 325 1.94 -1.78 33.41
CA PHE A 325 1.81 -3.23 33.61
C PHE A 325 3.06 -3.88 34.25
N ASN A 326 3.83 -3.12 35.03
CA ASN A 326 5.02 -3.60 35.72
C ASN A 326 6.00 -4.34 34.79
N TRP A 327 6.19 -3.81 33.58
CA TRP A 327 7.14 -4.32 32.59
C TRP A 327 6.92 -5.80 32.23
N ARG A 328 5.66 -6.21 32.08
CA ARG A 328 5.32 -7.57 31.63
C ARG A 328 5.76 -7.78 30.20
N LEU A 329 6.84 -8.56 30.01
CA LEU A 329 7.42 -8.87 28.70
C LEU A 329 7.09 -10.29 28.22
N ASN A 330 6.25 -11.05 28.94
CA ASN A 330 6.01 -12.47 28.67
C ASN A 330 5.56 -12.72 27.22
N ASN A 331 4.73 -11.83 26.67
CA ASN A 331 4.22 -11.95 25.29
C ASN A 331 5.29 -11.62 24.24
N PHE A 332 6.39 -11.00 24.62
CA PHE A 332 7.43 -10.51 23.71
C PHE A 332 8.77 -11.26 23.87
N GLN A 333 8.85 -12.29 24.73
CA GLN A 333 10.09 -13.05 24.95
C GLN A 333 10.64 -13.71 23.69
N ASN A 334 9.75 -14.04 22.74
CA ASN A 334 10.10 -14.64 21.45
C ASN A 334 9.94 -13.66 20.27
N LEU A 335 9.82 -12.36 20.53
CA LEU A 335 9.67 -11.37 19.48
C LEU A 335 10.94 -11.30 18.62
N GLN A 336 10.80 -11.67 17.34
CA GLN A 336 11.87 -11.66 16.35
C GLN A 336 11.74 -10.53 15.36
N SER A 337 10.52 -10.04 15.08
CA SER A 337 10.28 -8.95 14.16
C SER A 337 9.43 -7.87 14.81
N LEU A 338 9.94 -6.64 14.80
CA LEU A 338 9.24 -5.46 15.29
C LEU A 338 9.24 -4.40 14.19
N LYS A 339 8.06 -4.02 13.74
CA LYS A 339 7.89 -2.95 12.77
C LYS A 339 6.97 -1.89 13.37
N LEU A 340 7.48 -0.68 13.48
CA LEU A 340 6.80 0.44 14.09
C LEU A 340 6.63 1.59 13.10
N GLY A 341 5.41 2.09 12.96
CA GLY A 341 5.14 3.38 12.35
C GLY A 341 4.75 4.34 13.45
N ILE A 342 5.66 5.26 13.81
CA ILE A 342 5.54 6.08 15.01
C ILE A 342 5.69 7.57 14.70
N THR A 343 5.08 8.40 15.54
CA THR A 343 5.34 9.83 15.57
C THR A 343 6.61 10.11 16.39
N SER A 344 7.37 11.11 15.99
CA SER A 344 8.66 11.41 16.62
C SER A 344 8.55 11.60 18.13
N SER A 345 9.31 10.82 18.89
CA SER A 345 9.67 11.13 20.27
C SER A 345 11.12 10.71 20.49
N LEU A 346 11.91 11.62 21.01
CA LEU A 346 13.37 11.50 21.10
C LEU A 346 13.89 10.75 22.33
N ILE A 347 13.02 10.21 23.16
CA ILE A 347 13.42 9.77 24.49
C ILE A 347 13.42 8.24 24.56
N HIS A 348 14.60 7.66 24.82
CA HIS A 348 14.79 6.25 25.21
C HIS A 348 14.53 5.17 24.15
N GLU A 349 14.72 5.47 22.87
CA GLU A 349 14.54 4.51 21.77
C GLU A 349 15.55 3.36 21.79
N ASP A 350 16.71 3.56 22.41
CA ASP A 350 17.71 2.52 22.67
C ASP A 350 17.18 1.37 23.54
N LEU A 351 16.13 1.60 24.30
CA LEU A 351 15.47 0.58 25.11
C LEU A 351 14.80 -0.53 24.28
N ILE A 352 14.51 -0.31 23.00
CA ILE A 352 13.98 -1.36 22.11
C ILE A 352 14.85 -2.62 22.19
N PHE A 353 16.17 -2.44 22.08
CA PHE A 353 17.11 -3.57 22.10
C PHE A 353 17.25 -4.22 23.47
N ARG A 354 17.01 -3.45 24.54
CA ARG A 354 17.04 -3.98 25.91
C ARG A 354 15.78 -4.77 26.24
N LEU A 355 14.63 -4.30 25.73
CA LEU A 355 13.32 -4.95 25.93
C LEU A 355 13.18 -6.23 25.09
N PHE A 356 13.71 -6.26 23.87
CA PHE A 356 13.49 -7.32 22.89
C PHE A 356 14.80 -7.98 22.45
N LYS A 357 15.37 -8.80 23.31
CA LYS A 357 16.71 -9.40 23.14
C LYS A 357 16.86 -10.37 21.96
N LYS A 358 15.75 -10.96 21.45
CA LYS A 358 15.76 -11.91 20.32
C LYS A 358 15.40 -11.27 18.99
N LEU A 359 15.44 -9.95 18.91
CA LEU A 359 14.99 -9.21 17.73
C LEU A 359 15.94 -9.45 16.55
N LYS A 360 15.40 -9.94 15.45
CA LYS A 360 16.09 -10.17 14.18
C LYS A 360 15.80 -9.07 13.17
N VAL A 361 14.58 -8.53 13.17
CA VAL A 361 14.12 -7.51 12.25
C VAL A 361 13.58 -6.33 13.03
N LEU A 362 14.19 -5.16 12.82
CA LEU A 362 13.70 -3.89 13.34
C LEU A 362 13.42 -2.94 12.17
N GLN A 363 12.17 -2.48 12.07
CA GLN A 363 11.77 -1.43 11.13
C GLN A 363 11.11 -0.30 11.89
N ILE A 364 11.61 0.91 11.73
CA ILE A 364 11.01 2.12 12.30
C ILE A 364 10.72 3.10 11.17
N ILE A 365 9.44 3.46 11.01
CA ILE A 365 8.98 4.49 10.09
C ILE A 365 8.46 5.67 10.92
N SER A 366 9.10 6.82 10.77
CA SER A 366 8.71 8.05 11.43
C SER A 366 7.68 8.82 10.63
N TYR A 367 6.56 9.15 11.25
CA TYR A 367 5.56 10.07 10.70
C TYR A 367 5.74 11.47 11.30
N ASN A 368 5.80 12.47 10.44
CA ASN A 368 5.76 13.86 10.91
C ASN A 368 4.32 14.22 11.26
N SER A 369 3.99 14.36 12.53
CA SER A 369 2.66 14.80 12.96
C SER A 369 2.75 16.17 13.64
N GLU A 370 1.84 17.07 13.26
CA GLU A 370 1.64 18.36 13.93
C GLU A 370 1.19 18.19 15.40
N LEU A 371 0.89 16.97 15.83
CA LEU A 371 0.40 16.62 17.15
C LEU A 371 1.53 16.32 18.17
N SER A 372 2.79 16.36 17.77
CA SER A 372 3.92 15.94 18.61
C SER A 372 4.12 16.78 19.89
N GLY A 373 3.54 17.98 19.99
CA GLY A 373 3.70 18.89 21.12
C GLY A 373 2.87 18.58 22.37
N LYS A 374 1.90 17.67 22.33
CA LYS A 374 0.92 17.48 23.44
C LYS A 374 1.14 16.26 24.34
N TYR A 375 2.13 15.40 24.06
CA TYR A 375 2.29 14.13 24.78
C TYR A 375 3.65 14.00 25.46
N ASN A 376 4.05 15.00 26.25
CA ASN A 376 5.26 14.98 27.07
C ASN A 376 5.08 14.26 28.42
N ASP A 377 4.26 13.22 28.50
CA ASP A 377 4.19 12.40 29.70
C ASP A 377 5.45 11.52 29.77
N LEU A 378 6.46 12.04 30.41
CA LEU A 378 7.70 11.33 30.69
C LEU A 378 7.40 10.09 31.54
N VAL A 379 8.03 8.97 31.22
CA VAL A 379 8.09 7.83 32.15
C VAL A 379 8.64 8.34 33.47
N PRO A 380 7.97 8.14 34.59
CA PRO A 380 8.41 8.69 35.85
C PRO A 380 9.86 8.25 36.15
N ASN A 381 10.75 9.21 36.36
CA ASN A 381 12.17 8.92 36.72
C ASN A 381 12.27 8.09 38.00
N LYS A 382 11.20 7.91 38.74
CA LYS A 382 11.06 7.12 39.96
C LYS A 382 10.81 5.63 39.72
N ASP A 383 10.52 5.21 38.48
CA ASP A 383 10.25 3.79 38.17
C ASP A 383 11.58 2.99 38.30
N ARG A 384 11.64 2.11 39.30
CA ARG A 384 12.82 1.30 39.60
C ARG A 384 13.13 0.31 38.46
N GLN A 385 12.14 -0.25 37.82
CA GLN A 385 12.31 -1.20 36.72
C GLN A 385 12.80 -0.48 35.47
N PHE A 386 12.30 0.72 35.20
CA PHE A 386 12.80 1.56 34.13
C PHE A 386 14.28 1.90 34.31
N LYS A 387 14.69 2.27 35.54
CA LYS A 387 16.08 2.51 35.87
C LYS A 387 16.95 1.27 35.65
N LYS A 388 16.48 0.08 36.04
CA LYS A 388 17.19 -1.18 35.82
C LYS A 388 17.43 -1.42 34.31
N PHE A 389 16.41 -1.28 33.46
CA PHE A 389 16.58 -1.41 32.03
C PHE A 389 17.52 -0.36 31.43
N LYS A 390 17.53 0.85 31.95
CA LYS A 390 18.43 1.92 31.50
C LYS A 390 19.91 1.65 31.87
N THR A 391 20.17 1.00 32.97
CA THR A 391 21.54 0.73 33.47
C THR A 391 22.15 -0.58 32.94
N GLU A 392 21.33 -1.54 32.48
CA GLU A 392 21.86 -2.75 31.85
C GLU A 392 22.67 -2.38 30.60
N SER A 393 23.94 -2.81 30.54
CA SER A 393 24.76 -2.63 29.34
C SER A 393 24.08 -3.33 28.16
N THR A 394 23.98 -2.65 27.02
CA THR A 394 23.63 -3.29 25.77
C THR A 394 24.82 -4.16 25.37
N GLY A 395 24.74 -5.46 25.66
CA GLY A 395 25.66 -6.44 25.06
C GLY A 395 25.58 -6.41 23.54
N LEU A 396 26.46 -7.17 22.92
CA LEU A 396 26.42 -7.44 21.48
C LEU A 396 24.96 -7.76 21.04
N LEU A 397 24.48 -7.05 20.06
CA LEU A 397 23.12 -7.26 19.50
C LEU A 397 23.21 -8.30 18.37
N ASP A 398 23.68 -9.49 18.74
CA ASP A 398 24.00 -10.58 17.78
C ASP A 398 22.80 -11.10 17.04
N SER A 399 21.59 -10.86 17.54
CA SER A 399 20.38 -11.38 16.91
C SER A 399 19.88 -10.53 15.73
N LEU A 400 20.29 -9.26 15.59
CA LEU A 400 19.72 -8.37 14.59
C LEU A 400 20.30 -8.63 13.21
N GLU A 401 19.45 -9.02 12.28
CA GLU A 401 19.76 -9.33 10.89
C GLU A 401 19.31 -8.21 9.92
N VAL A 402 18.23 -7.51 10.23
CA VAL A 402 17.62 -6.48 9.37
C VAL A 402 17.32 -5.22 10.17
N LEU A 403 17.85 -4.10 9.72
CA LEU A 403 17.59 -2.77 10.29
C LEU A 403 17.07 -1.83 9.19
N ILE A 404 15.86 -1.33 9.36
CA ILE A 404 15.20 -0.42 8.44
C ILE A 404 14.77 0.83 9.19
N LEU A 405 15.36 1.96 8.86
CA LEU A 405 15.08 3.26 9.44
C LEU A 405 14.58 4.20 8.35
N VAL A 406 13.34 4.65 8.46
CA VAL A 406 12.71 5.55 7.50
C VAL A 406 12.24 6.80 8.23
N ASN A 407 12.84 7.92 7.91
CA ASN A 407 12.40 9.22 8.39
C ASN A 407 11.45 9.84 7.37
N ASN A 408 10.16 9.68 7.58
CA ASN A 408 9.14 10.18 6.66
C ASN A 408 8.80 11.64 7.01
N GLN A 409 9.64 12.56 6.56
CA GLN A 409 9.30 13.97 6.61
C GLN A 409 8.19 14.25 5.61
N LYS A 410 6.96 14.33 6.10
CA LYS A 410 5.72 14.62 5.37
C LYS A 410 5.50 13.79 4.10
N LEU A 411 4.42 13.06 4.09
CA LEU A 411 3.60 12.79 2.90
C LEU A 411 3.07 14.13 2.33
N VAL A 412 3.95 15.07 2.06
CA VAL A 412 3.58 16.30 1.39
C VAL A 412 3.61 16.02 -0.10
N GLN A 413 2.47 16.32 -0.69
CA GLN A 413 2.27 16.47 -2.12
C GLN A 413 3.55 16.94 -2.81
N ALA A 414 3.95 16.19 -3.79
CA ALA A 414 5.24 16.23 -4.47
C ALA A 414 5.60 17.54 -5.21
N ASP A 415 4.91 18.64 -4.97
CA ASP A 415 5.07 19.89 -5.70
C ASP A 415 5.73 21.04 -4.92
N ILE A 416 6.15 20.79 -3.67
CA ILE A 416 6.85 21.82 -2.90
C ILE A 416 8.34 21.51 -2.92
N GLN A 417 9.12 22.37 -3.53
CA GLN A 417 10.56 22.45 -3.34
C GLN A 417 10.84 22.43 -1.83
N ILE A 418 11.46 21.37 -1.37
CA ILE A 418 11.78 21.20 0.05
C ILE A 418 12.82 22.26 0.38
N GLN A 419 12.44 23.26 1.16
CA GLN A 419 13.42 24.20 1.69
C GLN A 419 14.37 23.46 2.62
N PRO A 420 15.69 23.58 2.44
CA PRO A 420 16.70 22.87 3.25
C PRO A 420 16.62 23.17 4.75
N SER A 421 16.02 24.29 5.13
CA SER A 421 15.92 24.76 6.52
C SER A 421 15.01 23.93 7.44
N LEU A 422 14.18 23.02 6.89
CA LEU A 422 13.31 22.12 7.69
C LEU A 422 13.90 20.71 7.86
N ALA A 423 15.06 20.44 7.29
CA ALA A 423 15.72 19.12 7.32
C ALA A 423 16.49 18.84 8.62
N THR A 424 16.51 19.76 9.59
CA THR A 424 17.45 19.73 10.71
C THR A 424 17.07 18.81 11.88
N TYR A 425 15.98 18.09 11.81
CA TYR A 425 15.53 17.27 12.92
C TYR A 425 15.60 15.77 12.58
N ASN A 426 16.66 15.11 13.05
CA ASN A 426 16.72 13.65 13.06
C ASN A 426 16.00 13.12 14.31
N PRO A 427 14.74 12.69 14.22
CA PRO A 427 13.98 12.27 15.39
C PRO A 427 14.48 10.96 15.99
N TYR A 428 15.33 10.21 15.27
CA TYR A 428 15.84 8.91 15.71
C TYR A 428 17.36 8.85 15.66
N PRO A 429 17.98 8.13 16.62
CA PRO A 429 19.37 7.75 16.49
C PRO A 429 19.49 6.77 15.31
N LEU A 430 20.54 6.94 14.51
CA LEU A 430 20.90 5.99 13.45
C LEU A 430 21.50 4.70 14.02
N TYR A 431 21.63 4.60 15.34
CA TYR A 431 22.27 3.48 16.06
C TYR A 431 23.70 3.17 15.58
N LEU A 432 24.42 4.17 15.07
CA LEU A 432 25.77 4.03 14.55
C LEU A 432 26.82 3.68 15.62
N ASP A 433 26.50 4.00 16.87
CA ASP A 433 27.29 3.64 18.04
C ASP A 433 27.16 2.16 18.44
N ARG A 434 26.20 1.44 17.86
CA ARG A 434 25.90 0.05 18.19
C ARG A 434 26.67 -0.92 17.31
N ASN A 435 26.89 -2.13 17.83
CA ASN A 435 27.50 -3.21 17.08
C ASN A 435 26.46 -4.29 16.74
N PHE A 436 26.27 -4.52 15.43
CA PHE A 436 25.34 -5.51 14.89
C PHE A 436 26.12 -6.51 14.00
N PRO A 437 26.84 -7.47 14.55
CA PRO A 437 27.74 -8.34 13.79
C PRO A 437 27.03 -9.20 12.75
N ASN A 438 25.76 -9.55 12.97
CA ASN A 438 24.96 -10.39 12.07
C ASN A 438 24.03 -9.58 11.14
N LEU A 439 24.23 -8.26 11.06
CA LEU A 439 23.41 -7.42 10.21
C LEU A 439 23.67 -7.73 8.73
N THR A 440 22.64 -8.20 8.04
CA THR A 440 22.70 -8.54 6.60
C THR A 440 22.04 -7.49 5.72
N ASN A 441 21.07 -6.76 6.27
CA ASN A 441 20.28 -5.75 5.52
C ASN A 441 20.20 -4.46 6.33
N LEU A 442 20.69 -3.36 5.73
CA LEU A 442 20.60 -2.01 6.28
C LEU A 442 19.86 -1.11 5.29
N THR A 443 18.85 -0.42 5.79
CA THR A 443 18.09 0.58 5.01
C THR A 443 17.98 1.86 5.83
N ILE A 444 18.40 2.97 5.24
CA ILE A 444 18.33 4.31 5.84
C ILE A 444 17.72 5.27 4.81
N VAL A 445 16.60 5.89 5.17
CA VAL A 445 15.82 6.75 4.28
C VAL A 445 15.52 8.10 4.91
N SER A 446 15.88 9.19 4.24
CA SER A 446 15.58 10.59 4.62
C SER A 446 16.19 11.02 5.96
N PHE A 447 17.38 10.58 6.27
CA PHE A 447 18.16 11.06 7.42
C PHE A 447 19.17 12.14 7.04
N ASP A 448 19.56 12.94 8.01
CA ASP A 448 20.63 13.93 7.86
C ASP A 448 21.95 13.38 8.38
N PHE A 449 22.98 13.40 7.54
CA PHE A 449 24.32 12.92 7.83
C PHE A 449 25.32 14.03 8.13
N VAL A 450 24.88 15.25 8.43
CA VAL A 450 25.77 16.33 8.85
C VAL A 450 26.68 15.85 9.99
N ASN A 451 27.99 15.89 9.78
CA ASN A 451 29.03 15.47 10.74
C ASN A 451 28.95 14.01 11.21
N ARG A 452 28.18 13.14 10.52
CA ARG A 452 28.01 11.73 10.91
C ARG A 452 28.65 10.73 9.96
N LEU A 453 29.28 11.19 8.89
CA LEU A 453 29.93 10.31 7.93
C LEU A 453 31.05 9.47 8.53
N PRO A 454 31.92 10.00 9.40
CA PRO A 454 32.93 9.19 10.07
C PRO A 454 32.33 8.08 10.96
N GLU A 455 31.31 8.43 11.76
CA GLU A 455 30.59 7.45 12.59
C GLU A 455 29.97 6.33 11.73
N PHE A 456 29.43 6.70 10.56
CA PHE A 456 28.86 5.73 9.64
C PHE A 456 29.93 4.82 9.02
N GLY A 457 31.11 5.36 8.70
CA GLY A 457 32.26 4.58 8.25
C GLY A 457 32.72 3.55 9.29
N GLU A 458 32.83 3.96 10.57
CA GLU A 458 33.13 3.05 11.66
C GLU A 458 32.05 1.98 11.89
N PHE A 459 30.78 2.35 11.74
CA PHE A 459 29.67 1.42 11.79
C PHE A 459 29.76 0.36 10.68
N LEU A 460 30.03 0.78 9.44
CA LEU A 460 30.20 -0.13 8.31
C LEU A 460 31.37 -1.09 8.51
N LEU A 461 32.45 -0.65 9.15
CA LEU A 461 33.59 -1.50 9.46
C LEU A 461 33.22 -2.66 10.39
N LYS A 462 32.27 -2.43 11.32
CA LYS A 462 31.81 -3.42 12.29
C LYS A 462 30.75 -4.40 11.71
N THR A 463 30.10 -4.07 10.60
CA THR A 463 29.01 -4.87 9.99
C THR A 463 29.52 -5.81 8.92
N THR A 464 30.22 -6.89 9.30
CA THR A 464 30.94 -7.78 8.38
C THR A 464 30.05 -8.66 7.51
N GLN A 465 28.78 -8.90 7.90
CA GLN A 465 27.81 -9.76 7.19
C GLN A 465 26.89 -8.98 6.25
N LEU A 466 27.09 -7.67 6.09
CA LEU A 466 26.21 -6.83 5.31
C LEU A 466 26.20 -7.26 3.84
N SER A 467 25.03 -7.60 3.31
CA SER A 467 24.81 -8.03 1.93
C SER A 467 23.86 -7.11 1.15
N GLN A 468 23.04 -6.34 1.86
CA GLN A 468 22.08 -5.41 1.25
C GLN A 468 22.21 -4.05 1.95
N LEU A 469 22.46 -3.02 1.15
CA LEU A 469 22.54 -1.64 1.64
C LEU A 469 21.64 -0.75 0.79
N THR A 470 20.69 -0.09 1.45
CA THR A 470 19.76 0.85 0.81
C THR A 470 19.86 2.21 1.50
N LEU A 471 20.21 3.22 0.73
CA LEU A 471 20.34 4.61 1.15
C LEU A 471 19.49 5.47 0.22
N GLU A 472 18.41 6.08 0.73
CA GLU A 472 17.48 6.85 -0.09
C GLU A 472 17.26 8.26 0.47
N ASN A 473 17.38 9.27 -0.37
CA ASN A 473 17.07 10.67 -0.06
C ASN A 473 17.67 11.16 1.28
N ASN A 474 18.88 10.71 1.59
CA ASN A 474 19.59 11.17 2.79
C ASN A 474 20.24 12.52 2.53
N TYR A 475 20.11 13.43 3.51
CA TYR A 475 20.66 14.79 3.41
C TYR A 475 22.14 14.80 3.80
N ASN A 476 22.92 15.71 3.18
CA ASN A 476 24.35 15.86 3.43
C ASN A 476 25.12 14.54 3.27
N PHE A 477 24.70 13.72 2.31
CA PHE A 477 25.30 12.43 1.98
C PHE A 477 25.21 12.19 0.48
N ALA A 478 26.30 12.50 -0.21
CA ALA A 478 26.41 12.28 -1.64
C ALA A 478 26.87 10.85 -1.96
N MET A 479 26.66 10.39 -3.18
CA MET A 479 27.16 9.08 -3.63
C MET A 479 28.70 9.02 -3.60
N LEU A 480 29.37 10.15 -3.84
CA LEU A 480 30.82 10.27 -3.73
C LEU A 480 31.29 10.00 -2.29
N ASP A 481 30.59 10.56 -1.31
CA ASP A 481 30.92 10.33 0.12
C ASP A 481 30.83 8.85 0.46
N MET A 482 29.80 8.15 -0.05
CA MET A 482 29.68 6.71 0.17
C MET A 482 30.89 5.95 -0.40
N PHE A 483 31.34 6.29 -1.60
CA PHE A 483 32.51 5.63 -2.20
C PHE A 483 33.81 5.97 -1.48
N GLN A 484 33.95 7.19 -0.96
CA GLN A 484 35.07 7.58 -0.11
C GLN A 484 35.07 6.81 1.22
N LEU A 485 33.91 6.62 1.84
CA LEU A 485 33.79 5.78 3.03
C LEU A 485 34.20 4.34 2.77
N LEU A 486 33.72 3.73 1.67
CA LEU A 486 34.13 2.37 1.29
C LEU A 486 35.63 2.24 1.05
N LYS A 487 36.25 3.25 0.44
CA LYS A 487 37.69 3.31 0.19
C LYS A 487 38.48 3.49 1.48
N ASN A 488 38.09 4.48 2.31
CA ASN A 488 38.86 4.89 3.48
C ASN A 488 38.78 3.87 4.62
N TYR A 489 37.60 3.31 4.87
CA TYR A 489 37.38 2.34 5.95
C TYR A 489 37.57 0.90 5.49
N ASN A 490 37.47 0.63 4.19
CA ASN A 490 37.63 -0.69 3.58
C ASN A 490 36.94 -1.84 4.34
N PRO A 491 35.61 -1.74 4.60
CA PRO A 491 34.88 -2.77 5.31
C PRO A 491 34.90 -4.11 4.55
N GLN A 492 34.88 -5.23 5.25
CA GLN A 492 35.12 -6.57 4.68
C GLN A 492 33.86 -7.26 4.16
N PHE A 493 32.69 -6.61 4.20
CA PHE A 493 31.46 -7.17 3.65
C PHE A 493 31.45 -7.22 2.10
N LYS A 494 30.56 -8.05 1.54
CA LYS A 494 30.34 -8.21 0.11
C LYS A 494 28.88 -7.93 -0.22
N LEU A 495 28.61 -6.76 -0.79
CA LEU A 495 27.24 -6.40 -1.14
C LEU A 495 26.72 -7.22 -2.34
N LYS A 496 25.52 -7.77 -2.17
CA LYS A 496 24.73 -8.38 -3.26
C LYS A 496 23.73 -7.39 -3.84
N MET A 497 23.21 -6.48 -3.00
CA MET A 497 22.29 -5.44 -3.42
C MET A 497 22.76 -4.09 -2.87
N PHE A 498 22.91 -3.13 -3.75
CA PHE A 498 23.23 -1.75 -3.39
C PHE A 498 22.24 -0.80 -4.04
N THR A 499 21.52 -0.04 -3.22
CA THR A 499 20.61 1.02 -3.64
C THR A 499 21.10 2.34 -3.06
N PHE A 500 21.40 3.28 -3.94
CA PHE A 500 21.69 4.65 -3.56
C PHE A 500 20.81 5.58 -4.42
N ARG A 501 19.86 6.25 -3.79
CA ARG A 501 18.93 7.15 -4.47
C ARG A 501 18.96 8.49 -3.80
N ASN A 502 19.34 9.50 -4.54
CA ASN A 502 19.35 10.86 -4.02
C ASN A 502 18.73 11.81 -5.06
N ARG A 503 17.70 12.56 -4.65
CA ARG A 503 17.01 13.54 -5.52
C ARG A 503 17.60 14.93 -5.42
N ILE A 504 18.53 15.13 -4.53
CA ILE A 504 19.24 16.40 -4.40
C ILE A 504 20.16 16.49 -5.63
N VAL A 505 20.05 17.59 -6.37
CA VAL A 505 20.95 17.87 -7.51
C VAL A 505 22.36 18.00 -6.95
N GLU A 506 23.11 16.94 -7.13
CA GLU A 506 24.54 16.90 -6.76
C GLU A 506 25.40 17.25 -7.96
N SER A 507 26.64 17.64 -7.67
CA SER A 507 27.65 17.77 -8.71
C SER A 507 27.80 16.45 -9.46
N PRO A 508 28.00 16.46 -10.80
CA PRO A 508 28.15 15.23 -11.56
C PRO A 508 29.25 14.35 -11.01
N LEU A 509 28.94 13.09 -10.76
CA LEU A 509 29.84 12.13 -10.13
C LEU A 509 31.11 11.92 -10.97
N ASN A 510 32.29 12.27 -10.44
CA ASN A 510 33.57 11.98 -11.02
C ASN A 510 34.21 10.78 -10.29
N LEU A 511 34.34 9.66 -10.98
CA LEU A 511 34.91 8.42 -10.45
C LEU A 511 36.37 8.15 -10.90
N ASN A 512 37.04 9.14 -11.47
CA ASN A 512 38.41 8.95 -12.01
C ASN A 512 39.42 8.62 -10.89
N GLU A 513 39.15 9.01 -9.67
CA GLU A 513 40.00 8.80 -8.49
C GLU A 513 39.86 7.39 -7.89
N PHE A 514 38.87 6.60 -8.34
CA PHE A 514 38.60 5.28 -7.81
C PHE A 514 39.13 4.18 -8.72
N THR A 515 39.80 3.23 -8.11
CA THR A 515 40.27 2.01 -8.78
C THR A 515 39.36 0.83 -8.46
N ILE A 516 39.53 -0.27 -9.20
CA ILE A 516 38.80 -1.52 -8.90
C ILE A 516 39.13 -2.03 -7.50
N ARG A 517 40.31 -1.71 -6.95
CA ARG A 517 40.75 -2.14 -5.63
C ARG A 517 40.11 -1.33 -4.51
N ASP A 518 39.68 -0.11 -4.77
CA ASP A 518 39.10 0.80 -3.77
C ASP A 518 37.65 0.42 -3.40
N LEU A 519 36.91 -0.30 -4.28
CA LEU A 519 35.50 -0.61 -4.12
C LEU A 519 35.22 -2.13 -4.22
N THR A 520 36.04 -2.92 -3.52
CA THR A 520 35.92 -4.39 -3.51
C THR A 520 34.59 -4.90 -2.99
N GLN A 521 33.92 -4.15 -2.12
CA GLN A 521 32.63 -4.44 -1.52
C GLN A 521 31.52 -4.50 -2.57
N LEU A 522 31.66 -3.78 -3.69
CA LEU A 522 30.65 -3.69 -4.76
C LEU A 522 30.84 -4.72 -5.88
N GLN A 523 31.92 -5.49 -5.88
CA GLN A 523 32.25 -6.42 -6.98
C GLN A 523 31.37 -7.68 -7.03
N TYR A 524 30.54 -7.91 -6.02
CA TYR A 524 29.65 -9.07 -5.91
C TYR A 524 28.18 -8.71 -6.08
N LEU A 525 27.89 -7.51 -6.61
CA LEU A 525 26.53 -7.03 -6.78
C LEU A 525 25.76 -7.88 -7.79
N SER A 526 24.59 -8.32 -7.40
CA SER A 526 23.57 -8.86 -8.30
C SER A 526 22.54 -7.79 -8.71
N SER A 527 22.38 -6.74 -7.89
CA SER A 527 21.48 -5.61 -8.15
C SER A 527 22.14 -4.30 -7.76
N LEU A 528 22.15 -3.35 -8.68
CA LEU A 528 22.62 -1.97 -8.49
C LEU A 528 21.50 -1.00 -8.85
N ASP A 529 21.10 -0.17 -7.90
CA ASP A 529 20.05 0.80 -8.07
C ASP A 529 20.56 2.22 -7.77
N LEU A 530 20.60 3.04 -8.80
CA LEU A 530 21.09 4.40 -8.78
C LEU A 530 20.07 5.42 -9.31
N ASN A 531 18.78 5.08 -9.29
CA ASN A 531 17.73 5.98 -9.75
C ASN A 531 17.80 7.34 -9.04
N GLY A 532 17.64 8.42 -9.79
CA GLY A 532 17.59 9.79 -9.27
C GLY A 532 18.95 10.45 -9.02
N ASN A 533 20.06 9.77 -9.29
CA ASN A 533 21.39 10.35 -9.07
C ASN A 533 21.91 11.13 -10.26
N SER A 534 22.74 12.15 -10.02
CA SER A 534 23.45 12.92 -11.06
C SER A 534 24.66 12.15 -11.60
N LEU A 535 24.40 11.06 -12.34
CA LEU A 535 25.43 10.20 -12.89
C LEU A 535 25.79 10.62 -14.31
N THR A 536 27.06 10.93 -14.57
CA THR A 536 27.54 11.19 -15.93
C THR A 536 27.79 9.88 -16.70
N ILE A 537 27.80 9.96 -18.03
CA ILE A 537 28.14 8.81 -18.89
C ILE A 537 29.52 8.21 -18.58
N LYS A 538 30.52 9.05 -18.36
CA LYS A 538 31.87 8.59 -17.98
C LYS A 538 31.87 7.94 -16.61
N GLY A 539 31.17 8.54 -15.62
CA GLY A 539 31.00 7.98 -14.30
C GLY A 539 30.28 6.63 -14.33
N CYS A 540 29.20 6.53 -15.11
CA CYS A 540 28.47 5.28 -15.31
C CYS A 540 29.35 4.17 -15.88
N LYS A 541 30.08 4.44 -16.97
CA LYS A 541 31.00 3.47 -17.56
C LYS A 541 32.04 2.96 -16.57
N ARG A 542 32.66 3.89 -15.84
CA ARG A 542 33.68 3.54 -14.83
C ARG A 542 33.10 2.70 -13.71
N LEU A 543 31.93 3.08 -13.19
CA LEU A 543 31.26 2.33 -12.14
C LEU A 543 30.89 0.91 -12.58
N LEU A 544 30.31 0.75 -13.77
CA LEU A 544 29.96 -0.57 -14.29
C LEU A 544 31.19 -1.48 -14.45
N GLN A 545 32.31 -0.94 -14.87
CA GLN A 545 33.59 -1.69 -14.96
C GLN A 545 34.10 -2.13 -13.57
N ILE A 546 33.86 -1.33 -12.52
CA ILE A 546 34.26 -1.66 -11.16
C ILE A 546 33.34 -2.74 -10.58
N VAL A 547 32.01 -2.56 -10.69
CA VAL A 547 31.03 -3.42 -10.03
C VAL A 547 30.86 -4.76 -10.73
N ASN A 548 31.06 -4.83 -12.03
CA ASN A 548 30.87 -6.07 -12.80
C ASN A 548 32.14 -6.92 -12.95
N LYS A 549 33.14 -6.73 -12.10
CA LYS A 549 34.38 -7.52 -12.16
C LYS A 549 34.15 -9.04 -12.14
N ASN A 550 33.12 -9.50 -11.42
CA ASN A 550 32.81 -10.92 -11.24
C ASN A 550 31.58 -11.38 -12.02
N ASP A 551 31.12 -10.60 -13.01
CA ASP A 551 29.99 -10.89 -13.91
C ASP A 551 28.69 -11.34 -13.21
N GLN A 552 28.43 -10.83 -12.01
CA GLN A 552 27.27 -11.21 -11.20
C GLN A 552 26.08 -10.25 -11.31
N LEU A 553 26.27 -9.07 -11.92
CA LEU A 553 25.24 -8.05 -12.00
C LEU A 553 24.11 -8.47 -12.93
N LYS A 554 22.90 -8.60 -12.38
CA LYS A 554 21.68 -9.02 -13.11
C LYS A 554 20.66 -7.90 -13.23
N CYS A 555 20.59 -6.98 -12.27
CA CYS A 555 19.60 -5.92 -12.23
C CYS A 555 20.30 -4.56 -12.14
N LEU A 556 19.96 -3.65 -13.06
CA LEU A 556 20.54 -2.30 -13.13
C LEU A 556 19.44 -1.25 -13.28
N TYR A 557 19.42 -0.28 -12.38
CA TYR A 557 18.48 0.84 -12.38
C TYR A 557 19.25 2.14 -12.52
N LEU A 558 19.01 2.89 -13.59
CA LEU A 558 19.70 4.14 -13.96
C LEU A 558 18.72 5.29 -14.24
N GLY A 559 17.45 5.09 -14.01
CA GLY A 559 16.40 6.06 -14.33
C GLY A 559 16.48 7.35 -13.52
N GLU A 560 15.63 8.31 -13.85
CA GLU A 560 15.49 9.62 -13.19
C GLU A 560 16.81 10.43 -13.11
N SER A 561 17.76 10.20 -14.02
CA SER A 561 19.07 10.86 -14.04
C SER A 561 19.16 11.88 -15.18
N ASN A 562 18.99 13.16 -14.86
CA ASN A 562 19.05 14.26 -15.85
C ASN A 562 20.44 14.43 -16.50
N SER A 563 21.49 13.97 -15.82
CA SER A 563 22.88 14.06 -16.30
C SER A 563 23.28 12.90 -17.19
N LEU A 564 22.51 11.82 -17.23
CA LEU A 564 22.80 10.63 -18.02
C LEU A 564 22.19 10.75 -19.41
N LYS A 565 22.92 11.37 -20.33
CA LYS A 565 22.51 11.56 -21.73
C LYS A 565 23.35 10.70 -22.65
N PHE A 566 22.74 9.67 -23.23
CA PHE A 566 23.41 8.78 -24.18
C PHE A 566 23.61 9.48 -25.52
N PRO A 567 24.83 9.43 -26.13
CA PRO A 567 25.11 10.08 -27.39
C PRO A 567 24.36 9.42 -28.53
N VAL A 568 23.80 10.25 -29.40
CA VAL A 568 22.99 9.86 -30.57
C VAL A 568 23.85 9.73 -31.82
N ASP A 569 25.00 10.44 -31.91
CA ASP A 569 25.77 10.54 -33.13
C ASP A 569 26.81 9.43 -33.34
N SER A 570 26.74 8.80 -34.51
CA SER A 570 27.75 7.87 -34.99
C SER A 570 29.15 8.52 -35.26
N PHE A 571 29.22 9.85 -35.32
CA PHE A 571 30.44 10.59 -35.56
C PHE A 571 31.41 10.65 -34.37
N HIS A 572 30.92 10.48 -33.14
CA HIS A 572 31.78 10.43 -31.96
C HIS A 572 32.29 9.01 -31.69
N ARG A 573 33.00 8.42 -32.70
CA ARG A 573 33.77 7.18 -32.54
C ARG A 573 34.97 7.30 -31.58
N HIS A 574 35.02 8.34 -30.76
CA HIS A 574 36.01 8.40 -29.69
C HIS A 574 35.70 7.30 -28.66
N LYS A 575 36.62 6.36 -28.53
CA LYS A 575 36.61 5.14 -27.69
C LYS A 575 36.24 5.33 -26.20
N GLN A 576 35.87 6.52 -25.76
CA GLN A 576 35.64 6.86 -24.35
C GLN A 576 34.18 7.09 -23.96
N VAL A 577 33.24 7.21 -24.90
CA VAL A 577 31.86 7.54 -24.61
C VAL A 577 31.03 6.24 -24.55
N LEU A 578 30.32 6.04 -23.43
CA LEU A 578 29.42 4.90 -23.24
C LEU A 578 28.14 5.09 -24.05
N ARG A 579 27.83 4.18 -24.96
CA ARG A 579 26.51 4.07 -25.60
C ARG A 579 25.58 3.17 -24.75
N LEU A 580 24.29 3.24 -25.00
CA LEU A 580 23.34 2.42 -24.27
C LEU A 580 23.62 0.91 -24.48
N GLY A 581 23.96 0.50 -25.68
CA GLY A 581 24.34 -0.89 -26.01
C GLY A 581 25.61 -1.36 -25.31
N ASP A 582 26.57 -0.46 -25.05
CA ASP A 582 27.80 -0.80 -24.35
C ASP A 582 27.59 -1.28 -22.92
N ILE A 583 26.43 -0.94 -22.32
CA ILE A 583 26.05 -1.45 -20.99
C ILE A 583 26.01 -2.98 -21.01
N LEU A 584 25.42 -3.57 -22.05
CA LEU A 584 25.32 -5.02 -22.18
C LEU A 584 26.64 -5.67 -22.51
N HIS A 585 27.54 -4.96 -23.18
CA HIS A 585 28.92 -5.43 -23.39
C HIS A 585 29.73 -5.47 -22.08
N ILE A 586 29.53 -4.47 -21.20
CA ILE A 586 30.21 -4.42 -19.90
C ILE A 586 29.56 -5.40 -18.92
N VAL A 587 28.24 -5.61 -19.03
CA VAL A 587 27.46 -6.44 -18.11
C VAL A 587 26.69 -7.51 -18.89
N PRO A 588 27.35 -8.60 -19.31
CA PRO A 588 26.77 -9.61 -20.21
C PRO A 588 25.61 -10.39 -19.58
N ASN A 589 25.61 -10.57 -18.27
CA ASN A 589 24.59 -11.33 -17.53
C ASN A 589 23.39 -10.47 -17.06
N LEU A 590 23.26 -9.24 -17.60
CA LEU A 590 22.17 -8.34 -17.22
C LEU A 590 20.83 -8.87 -17.70
N SER A 591 19.93 -9.10 -16.75
CA SER A 591 18.56 -9.60 -17.01
C SER A 591 17.48 -8.52 -16.88
N GLN A 592 17.75 -7.45 -16.13
CA GLN A 592 16.82 -6.35 -15.90
C GLN A 592 17.53 -5.01 -16.05
N LEU A 593 17.00 -4.17 -16.93
CA LEU A 593 17.50 -2.82 -17.18
C LEU A 593 16.36 -1.81 -17.05
N HIS A 594 16.49 -0.90 -16.09
CA HIS A 594 15.52 0.14 -15.80
C HIS A 594 16.10 1.50 -16.17
N LEU A 595 15.48 2.17 -17.14
CA LEU A 595 15.88 3.44 -17.75
C LEU A 595 14.75 4.48 -17.66
N ASN A 596 13.89 4.33 -16.67
CA ASN A 596 12.72 5.15 -16.50
C ASN A 596 13.06 6.65 -16.35
N ASP A 597 12.22 7.49 -16.96
CA ASP A 597 12.34 8.97 -16.90
C ASP A 597 13.73 9.49 -17.39
N LEU A 598 14.27 8.86 -18.44
CA LEU A 598 15.44 9.36 -19.17
C LEU A 598 15.00 10.00 -20.48
N GLU A 599 15.83 10.93 -20.99
CA GLU A 599 15.63 11.57 -22.28
C GLU A 599 16.00 10.61 -23.46
N LEU A 600 15.35 9.45 -23.50
CA LEU A 600 15.52 8.47 -24.57
C LEU A 600 14.53 8.74 -25.69
N ASP A 601 15.03 8.84 -26.91
CA ASP A 601 14.23 8.98 -28.12
C ASP A 601 14.26 7.72 -28.98
N ASN A 602 13.49 7.71 -30.06
CA ASN A 602 13.44 6.57 -30.98
C ASN A 602 14.79 6.25 -31.61
N PHE A 603 15.60 7.27 -31.86
CA PHE A 603 16.92 7.08 -32.49
C PHE A 603 17.91 6.41 -31.53
N THR A 604 17.97 6.86 -30.28
CA THR A 604 18.80 6.23 -29.23
C THR A 604 18.41 4.77 -29.03
N MET A 605 17.13 4.46 -29.06
CA MET A 605 16.67 3.08 -28.92
C MET A 605 16.97 2.25 -30.17
N LYS A 606 16.82 2.81 -31.37
CA LYS A 606 17.23 2.14 -32.60
C LYS A 606 18.71 1.76 -32.55
N GLN A 607 19.58 2.68 -32.14
CA GLN A 607 21.00 2.41 -31.98
C GLN A 607 21.26 1.31 -30.94
N PHE A 608 20.54 1.34 -29.80
CA PHE A 608 20.64 0.30 -28.79
C PHE A 608 20.36 -1.10 -29.36
N PHE A 609 19.28 -1.26 -30.12
CA PHE A 609 18.96 -2.55 -30.75
C PHE A 609 19.92 -2.94 -31.88
N LEU A 610 20.49 -1.98 -32.58
CA LEU A 610 21.58 -2.28 -33.55
C LEU A 610 22.82 -2.78 -32.84
N ASP A 611 23.16 -2.18 -31.70
CA ASP A 611 24.29 -2.62 -30.88
C ASP A 611 24.08 -4.03 -30.31
N LEU A 612 22.83 -4.45 -30.03
CA LEU A 612 22.50 -5.83 -29.61
C LEU A 612 22.90 -6.87 -30.67
N LYS A 613 22.86 -6.53 -31.98
CA LYS A 613 23.30 -7.43 -33.05
C LYS A 613 24.80 -7.65 -33.06
N LEU A 614 25.55 -6.75 -32.43
CA LEU A 614 27.03 -6.83 -32.35
C LEU A 614 27.50 -7.58 -31.10
N LEU A 615 26.59 -8.03 -30.24
CA LEU A 615 26.94 -8.86 -29.09
C LEU A 615 27.49 -10.22 -29.57
N GLN A 616 28.58 -10.63 -28.96
CA GLN A 616 29.20 -11.93 -29.24
C GLN A 616 28.53 -13.11 -28.52
N TYR A 617 27.54 -12.83 -27.67
CA TYR A 617 26.81 -13.79 -26.85
C TYR A 617 25.30 -13.46 -26.86
N PRO A 618 24.42 -14.43 -26.57
CA PRO A 618 22.99 -14.21 -26.53
C PRO A 618 22.63 -13.18 -25.45
N CYS A 619 21.77 -12.23 -25.80
CA CYS A 619 21.30 -11.22 -24.87
C CYS A 619 20.42 -11.84 -23.79
N GLN A 620 20.82 -11.69 -22.52
CA GLN A 620 20.10 -12.23 -21.35
C GLN A 620 19.00 -11.30 -20.82
N LEU A 621 18.76 -10.17 -21.48
CA LEU A 621 17.81 -9.15 -21.02
C LEU A 621 16.37 -9.67 -21.12
N LYS A 622 15.68 -9.72 -19.98
CA LYS A 622 14.29 -10.17 -19.83
C LYS A 622 13.33 -9.05 -19.49
N VAL A 623 13.80 -8.05 -18.74
CA VAL A 623 12.99 -6.91 -18.31
C VAL A 623 13.63 -5.63 -18.78
N LEU A 624 12.85 -4.82 -19.52
CA LEU A 624 13.25 -3.49 -19.94
C LEU A 624 12.18 -2.48 -19.49
N ASP A 625 12.61 -1.49 -18.71
CA ASP A 625 11.74 -0.44 -18.21
C ASP A 625 12.10 0.90 -18.86
N LEU A 626 11.16 1.43 -19.61
CA LEU A 626 11.24 2.70 -20.35
C LEU A 626 10.10 3.66 -19.88
N SER A 627 9.59 3.46 -18.68
CA SER A 627 8.51 4.29 -18.13
C SER A 627 8.89 5.76 -18.14
N PHE A 628 7.95 6.62 -18.47
CA PHE A 628 8.13 8.08 -18.55
C PHE A 628 9.20 8.59 -19.55
N CYS A 629 9.73 7.74 -20.41
CA CYS A 629 10.56 8.18 -21.55
C CYS A 629 9.66 8.83 -22.62
N THR A 630 9.23 10.06 -22.40
CA THR A 630 8.17 10.73 -23.18
C THR A 630 8.52 11.03 -24.63
N LYS A 631 9.80 10.96 -25.02
CA LYS A 631 10.26 11.11 -26.41
C LYS A 631 10.11 9.83 -27.24
N LEU A 632 9.77 8.69 -26.61
CA LEU A 632 9.50 7.43 -27.30
C LEU A 632 8.09 7.40 -27.89
N THR A 633 7.98 6.85 -29.10
CA THR A 633 6.70 6.62 -29.78
C THR A 633 6.46 5.15 -30.08
N GLY A 634 5.20 4.77 -30.32
CA GLY A 634 4.84 3.40 -30.66
C GLY A 634 5.47 2.92 -31.97
N LEU A 635 5.61 3.81 -32.96
CA LEU A 635 6.27 3.48 -34.23
C LEU A 635 7.74 3.16 -34.00
N GLY A 636 8.44 4.00 -33.21
CA GLY A 636 9.84 3.75 -32.88
C GLY A 636 10.04 2.41 -32.18
N LEU A 637 9.15 2.02 -31.25
CA LEU A 637 9.22 0.71 -30.61
C LEU A 637 9.03 -0.44 -31.59
N LEU A 638 8.12 -0.34 -32.55
CA LEU A 638 7.93 -1.37 -33.59
C LEU A 638 9.15 -1.48 -34.50
N GLU A 639 9.69 -0.37 -35.00
CA GLU A 639 10.90 -0.36 -35.84
C GLU A 639 12.11 -0.95 -35.10
N LEU A 640 12.24 -0.61 -33.81
CA LEU A 640 13.30 -1.11 -32.95
C LEU A 640 13.23 -2.64 -32.80
N MET A 641 12.05 -3.16 -32.54
CA MET A 641 11.83 -4.60 -32.38
C MET A 641 12.01 -5.36 -33.69
N ASP A 642 11.59 -4.81 -34.83
CA ASP A 642 11.78 -5.43 -36.14
C ASP A 642 13.28 -5.49 -36.53
N ALA A 643 14.06 -4.50 -36.12
CA ALA A 643 15.51 -4.46 -36.43
C ALA A 643 16.31 -5.59 -35.74
N THR A 644 15.75 -6.21 -34.70
CA THR A 644 16.40 -7.27 -33.89
C THR A 644 15.79 -8.66 -34.09
N ARG A 645 15.08 -8.87 -35.19
CA ARG A 645 14.17 -9.99 -35.35
C ARG A 645 14.84 -11.37 -35.24
N TYR A 646 15.93 -11.58 -35.91
CA TYR A 646 16.63 -12.89 -35.90
C TYR A 646 18.15 -12.70 -36.12
N ASP A 647 18.92 -13.55 -35.47
CA ASP A 647 20.35 -13.68 -35.70
C ASP A 647 20.65 -14.48 -36.98
N LYS A 648 21.94 -14.72 -37.24
CA LYS A 648 22.42 -15.53 -38.40
C LYS A 648 21.93 -16.99 -38.35
N ASN A 649 21.53 -17.48 -37.16
CA ASN A 649 21.08 -18.83 -36.92
C ASN A 649 19.53 -18.94 -36.90
N GLY A 650 18.83 -17.85 -37.16
CA GLY A 650 17.35 -17.81 -37.11
C GLY A 650 16.77 -17.71 -35.72
N GLU A 651 17.57 -17.46 -34.67
CA GLU A 651 17.08 -17.24 -33.30
C GLU A 651 16.81 -15.75 -33.04
N LYS A 652 15.86 -15.49 -32.16
CA LYS A 652 15.53 -14.11 -31.77
C LYS A 652 16.64 -13.50 -30.94
N ILE A 653 17.18 -12.37 -31.39
CA ILE A 653 18.24 -11.65 -30.70
C ILE A 653 17.82 -11.13 -29.33
N LEU A 654 16.57 -10.70 -29.22
CA LEU A 654 15.99 -10.19 -27.98
C LEU A 654 14.56 -10.73 -27.79
N LYS A 655 14.29 -11.36 -26.65
CA LYS A 655 12.95 -11.76 -26.20
C LYS A 655 12.74 -11.28 -24.79
N LEU A 656 11.92 -10.25 -24.66
CA LEU A 656 11.59 -9.69 -23.34
C LEU A 656 10.46 -10.48 -22.69
N ASP A 657 10.64 -10.84 -21.43
CA ASP A 657 9.54 -11.34 -20.59
C ASP A 657 8.60 -10.19 -20.20
N HIS A 658 9.16 -9.03 -19.90
CA HIS A 658 8.38 -7.86 -19.48
C HIS A 658 8.95 -6.55 -20.05
N LEU A 659 8.08 -5.78 -20.72
CA LEU A 659 8.34 -4.40 -21.13
C LEU A 659 7.46 -3.46 -20.30
N ILE A 660 8.09 -2.51 -19.61
CA ILE A 660 7.41 -1.53 -18.78
C ILE A 660 7.51 -0.17 -19.46
N ILE A 661 6.38 0.41 -19.82
CA ILE A 661 6.24 1.69 -20.53
C ILE A 661 5.14 2.54 -19.90
N ASP A 662 5.05 2.52 -18.56
CA ASP A 662 4.08 3.30 -17.83
C ASP A 662 4.33 4.80 -18.04
N GLY A 663 3.25 5.58 -18.23
CA GLY A 663 3.35 7.02 -18.51
C GLY A 663 3.79 7.39 -19.92
N VAL A 664 4.00 6.42 -20.83
CA VAL A 664 4.30 6.66 -22.24
C VAL A 664 3.03 6.47 -23.08
N GLU A 665 2.72 7.43 -23.94
CA GLU A 665 1.53 7.37 -24.79
C GLU A 665 1.78 6.49 -26.01
N ILE A 666 1.26 5.28 -25.98
CA ILE A 666 1.36 4.29 -27.07
C ILE A 666 -0.01 3.75 -27.40
N SER A 667 -0.30 3.63 -28.71
CA SER A 667 -1.57 3.11 -29.18
C SER A 667 -1.77 1.63 -28.81
N LYS A 668 -3.03 1.25 -28.60
CA LYS A 668 -3.40 -0.15 -28.28
C LYS A 668 -3.01 -1.12 -29.40
N GLU A 669 -3.10 -0.67 -30.65
CA GLU A 669 -2.75 -1.42 -31.84
C GLU A 669 -1.25 -1.76 -31.82
N THR A 670 -0.40 -0.80 -31.51
CA THR A 670 1.05 -1.02 -31.35
C THR A 670 1.37 -2.03 -30.25
N LEU A 671 0.68 -1.92 -29.09
CA LEU A 671 0.86 -2.87 -27.98
C LEU A 671 0.45 -4.30 -28.38
N LEU A 672 -0.63 -4.44 -29.13
CA LEU A 672 -1.08 -5.74 -29.65
C LEU A 672 -0.10 -6.31 -30.66
N LEU A 673 0.45 -5.48 -31.56
CA LEU A 673 1.43 -5.92 -32.54
C LEU A 673 2.72 -6.42 -31.87
N LEU A 674 3.22 -5.71 -30.85
CA LEU A 674 4.41 -6.14 -30.08
C LEU A 674 4.19 -7.53 -29.45
N LYS A 675 3.00 -7.78 -28.88
CA LYS A 675 2.64 -9.08 -28.30
C LYS A 675 2.49 -10.16 -29.39
N ASN A 676 1.73 -9.88 -30.43
CA ASN A 676 1.41 -10.85 -31.49
C ASN A 676 2.65 -11.30 -32.28
N ARG A 677 3.63 -10.42 -32.46
CA ARG A 677 4.92 -10.76 -33.05
C ARG A 677 5.86 -11.53 -32.11
N GLY A 678 5.48 -11.71 -30.85
CA GLY A 678 6.22 -12.49 -29.87
C GLY A 678 7.54 -11.86 -29.43
N TYR A 679 7.66 -10.51 -29.51
CA TYR A 679 8.82 -9.79 -28.98
C TYR A 679 8.77 -9.66 -27.45
N VAL A 680 7.59 -9.59 -26.88
CA VAL A 680 7.36 -9.35 -25.47
C VAL A 680 6.25 -10.26 -24.96
N ASN A 681 6.48 -10.92 -23.83
CA ASN A 681 5.45 -11.77 -23.20
C ASN A 681 4.38 -10.92 -22.49
N THR A 682 4.82 -9.91 -21.72
CA THR A 682 3.94 -9.02 -20.96
C THR A 682 4.33 -7.56 -21.12
N ILE A 683 3.34 -6.68 -21.22
CA ILE A 683 3.55 -5.23 -21.30
C ILE A 683 2.77 -4.55 -20.18
N SER A 684 3.44 -3.73 -19.39
CA SER A 684 2.82 -2.77 -18.47
C SER A 684 2.77 -1.41 -19.14
N ASN A 685 1.56 -0.87 -19.33
CA ASN A 685 1.35 0.48 -19.84
C ASN A 685 0.19 1.14 -19.09
N ASN A 686 0.50 1.84 -18.01
CA ASN A 686 -0.45 2.65 -17.26
C ASN A 686 -0.28 4.13 -17.63
N VAL A 687 -0.99 4.57 -18.65
CA VAL A 687 -0.95 5.95 -19.17
C VAL A 687 -1.45 6.98 -18.13
N ASN A 688 -2.26 6.55 -17.16
CA ASN A 688 -2.82 7.44 -16.14
C ASN A 688 -1.84 7.70 -14.96
N LEU A 689 -0.71 7.03 -14.93
CA LEU A 689 0.35 7.35 -13.99
C LEU A 689 0.93 8.71 -14.36
N LYS A 690 0.68 9.72 -13.54
CA LYS A 690 1.20 11.08 -13.76
C LYS A 690 2.67 11.22 -13.37
N ARG A 691 3.19 10.32 -12.55
CA ARG A 691 4.59 10.30 -12.08
C ARG A 691 5.03 8.89 -11.84
N TRP A 692 6.30 8.61 -12.08
CA TRP A 692 6.96 7.41 -11.65
C TRP A 692 6.72 7.19 -10.15
N LYS A 693 6.36 5.98 -9.76
CA LYS A 693 6.24 5.64 -8.35
C LYS A 693 7.56 5.95 -7.69
N GLN A 694 7.54 6.97 -6.84
CA GLN A 694 8.71 7.30 -6.06
C GLN A 694 9.07 6.08 -5.22
N PHE A 695 10.14 5.42 -5.60
CA PHE A 695 10.68 4.35 -4.79
C PHE A 695 10.91 4.87 -3.37
N GLY A 696 10.65 4.02 -2.39
CA GLY A 696 10.77 4.38 -0.99
C GLY A 696 9.49 4.89 -0.35
N LYS A 697 8.74 5.82 -0.95
CA LYS A 697 7.54 6.37 -0.31
C LYS A 697 6.32 5.43 -0.32
N THR A 698 6.20 4.54 -1.30
CA THR A 698 5.06 3.62 -1.40
C THR A 698 5.37 2.20 -0.96
N SER A 699 6.65 1.79 -0.96
CA SER A 699 7.06 0.47 -0.48
C SER A 699 7.23 0.40 1.05
N TRP A 700 7.45 1.54 1.71
CA TRP A 700 7.62 1.62 3.16
C TRP A 700 6.30 1.88 3.90
N ILE A 701 5.33 2.50 3.24
CA ILE A 701 3.97 2.70 3.76
C ILE A 701 3.11 1.60 3.15
N ILE A 702 2.75 0.67 3.97
CA ILE A 702 1.87 -0.45 3.58
C ILE A 702 0.43 0.00 3.51
#